data_9b1fba4ebed7dd9b0b793add931e4cdd
#
_entry.id   9b1fba4ebed7dd9b0b793add931e4cdd
#
_cell.length_a   1.000
_cell.length_b   1.000
_cell.length_c   1.000
_cell.angle_alpha   90.00
_cell.angle_beta   90.00
_cell.angle_gamma   90.00
#
_symmetry.space_group_name_H-M   'P 1'
#
loop_
_entity.id
_entity.type
_entity.pdbx_description
1 polymer ?
#
loop_
_entity_poly.entity_id
_entity_poly.type
_entity_poly.pdbx_seq_one_letter_code
_entity_poly.pdbx_strand_id
1 'polypeptide(L)'
;MFGMDGRREKLIIFTEHKDTLNYLAEKIGSLLGDRSAVLTIKGGMTRDERHRAEEMFKQDANSRILVATDAAGEGINLQRAHLMINYDLPWNPNRLEQRFGRIHRIGQTEVCHLWNLVSTQTREGEVFQRLFSKLEVERAALGGKVFDILGRVTFEGKTLRDLLLDAIRYGDDPEVRARLNQVVDASLDTSSIKRLLKEYALTDDVMDARGVSAIREDMERMEARKLEPHFIQAFFMAAMKRLGGRVASREPGRFEVLEVPFSVRSMSMDGECGHVLASYERICFDKESKEGPGLVPAELVCPGEALLDATVKVLIGQMGSALKRGCVLVDDRDFGDKPRLLLYIENSVQDDTTLADGTKRTVSKEFRFVEVDAAGEARDAGYAPYLDYRGPRPSEASAAHTIASEQEWLAGDIDALAMDFAIREILPVSLKEVRNRRIPQIEKIERAVDARLTDEANYWDGRAWELEEKEKQGKKTRLSSLNARRRADDLRDRRQMRLAELQREKTITPATPRVLGGALVIPVGMLPHDSHATAESSAAGRREVELAGMRAVMAIERELGFTPRDRSADNCGYDIESVVPDELYAKGPALRMIEVKGRAAGATTVTVSHNEVMCALNRPDAFVLALVEVDGNTTRTSYIAHPFTSPPDYAAASTNYDIARLKEAGDVILEREQEWQ
;
A
#
# COMPACT_ATOMS: atom_id res chain seq x y z
N MET A 1 -16.44 -13.81 25.65
CA MET A 1 -16.56 -14.40 24.32
C MET A 1 -15.29 -15.16 24.02
N PHE A 2 -15.40 -16.36 23.51
CA PHE A 2 -14.28 -17.17 23.09
C PHE A 2 -14.56 -17.55 21.64
N GLY A 3 -13.58 -17.37 20.76
CA GLY A 3 -13.64 -17.86 19.41
C GLY A 3 -13.67 -19.39 19.36
N MET A 4 -13.90 -19.96 18.19
CA MET A 4 -13.89 -21.42 17.99
C MET A 4 -12.52 -22.03 18.35
N ASP A 5 -11.47 -21.23 18.34
CA ASP A 5 -10.09 -21.57 18.70
C ASP A 5 -9.79 -21.46 20.22
N GLY A 6 -10.80 -21.16 21.05
CA GLY A 6 -10.65 -20.96 22.49
C GLY A 6 -10.02 -19.64 22.91
N ARG A 7 -9.72 -18.73 21.97
CA ARG A 7 -9.16 -17.41 22.27
C ARG A 7 -10.23 -16.42 22.68
N ARG A 8 -9.83 -15.45 23.49
CA ARG A 8 -10.70 -14.35 23.90
C ARG A 8 -10.73 -13.28 22.82
N GLU A 9 -11.91 -13.06 22.25
CA GLU A 9 -12.13 -12.06 21.21
C GLU A 9 -12.32 -10.67 21.79
N LYS A 10 -11.97 -9.65 21.00
CA LYS A 10 -12.14 -8.24 21.36
C LYS A 10 -13.47 -7.72 20.85
N LEU A 11 -14.15 -6.95 21.71
CA LEU A 11 -15.46 -6.38 21.44
C LEU A 11 -15.41 -4.86 21.55
N ILE A 12 -16.05 -4.17 20.60
CA ILE A 12 -16.25 -2.73 20.63
C ILE A 12 -17.72 -2.44 20.89
N ILE A 13 -17.99 -1.50 21.80
CA ILE A 13 -19.34 -1.01 22.08
C ILE A 13 -19.35 0.49 21.80
N PHE A 14 -20.19 0.91 20.87
CA PHE A 14 -20.43 2.34 20.59
C PHE A 14 -21.69 2.85 21.27
N THR A 15 -21.61 4.08 21.80
CA THR A 15 -22.74 4.85 22.31
C THR A 15 -22.57 6.34 21.96
N GLU A 16 -23.68 7.06 21.80
CA GLU A 16 -23.64 8.52 21.56
C GLU A 16 -23.30 9.30 22.83
N HIS A 17 -23.67 8.77 24.00
CA HIS A 17 -23.69 9.49 25.26
C HIS A 17 -22.55 9.11 26.21
N LYS A 18 -21.84 10.12 26.74
CA LYS A 18 -20.74 9.94 27.66
C LYS A 18 -21.19 9.26 28.99
N ASP A 19 -22.39 9.57 29.48
CA ASP A 19 -22.91 9.00 30.72
C ASP A 19 -23.23 7.51 30.54
N THR A 20 -23.78 7.13 29.37
CA THR A 20 -24.00 5.73 29.00
C THR A 20 -22.69 4.98 28.87
N LEU A 21 -21.65 5.59 28.27
CA LEU A 21 -20.31 5.01 28.21
C LEU A 21 -19.75 4.71 29.59
N ASN A 22 -19.79 5.67 30.51
CA ASN A 22 -19.29 5.49 31.86
C ASN A 22 -20.07 4.38 32.60
N TYR A 23 -21.40 4.37 32.47
CA TYR A 23 -22.26 3.33 33.04
C TYR A 23 -21.91 1.94 32.51
N LEU A 24 -21.77 1.80 31.20
CA LEU A 24 -21.41 0.53 30.58
C LEU A 24 -20.03 0.06 31.00
N ALA A 25 -19.03 0.93 31.00
CA ALA A 25 -17.67 0.58 31.41
C ALA A 25 -17.63 0.09 32.88
N GLU A 26 -18.35 0.75 33.78
CA GLU A 26 -18.44 0.35 35.21
C GLU A 26 -19.16 -1.01 35.37
N LYS A 27 -20.33 -1.16 34.74
CA LYS A 27 -21.12 -2.39 34.85
C LYS A 27 -20.40 -3.59 34.21
N ILE A 28 -19.79 -3.44 33.04
CA ILE A 28 -19.06 -4.51 32.39
C ILE A 28 -17.80 -4.87 33.16
N GLY A 29 -17.04 -3.88 33.65
CA GLY A 29 -15.87 -4.13 34.49
C GLY A 29 -16.22 -4.86 35.79
N SER A 30 -17.36 -4.53 36.40
CA SER A 30 -17.89 -5.22 37.56
C SER A 30 -18.31 -6.67 37.25
N LEU A 31 -19.01 -6.90 36.14
CA LEU A 31 -19.44 -8.22 35.70
C LEU A 31 -18.26 -9.14 35.34
N LEU A 32 -17.20 -8.59 34.79
CA LEU A 32 -15.97 -9.33 34.45
C LEU A 32 -15.08 -9.60 35.66
N GLY A 33 -15.32 -8.90 36.80
CA GLY A 33 -14.43 -8.93 37.95
C GLY A 33 -13.05 -8.28 37.67
N ASP A 34 -12.92 -7.62 36.54
CA ASP A 34 -11.66 -7.03 36.07
C ASP A 34 -11.92 -5.70 35.32
N ARG A 35 -11.66 -4.61 36.02
CA ARG A 35 -11.84 -3.25 35.45
C ARG A 35 -10.82 -2.93 34.39
N SER A 36 -9.63 -3.56 34.38
CA SER A 36 -8.58 -3.34 33.39
C SER A 36 -8.93 -3.94 32.03
N ALA A 37 -9.88 -4.88 32.01
CA ALA A 37 -10.37 -5.49 30.77
C ALA A 37 -11.25 -4.55 29.91
N VAL A 38 -11.67 -3.39 30.46
CA VAL A 38 -12.56 -2.45 29.78
C VAL A 38 -11.85 -1.12 29.59
N LEU A 39 -11.57 -0.78 28.34
CA LEU A 39 -11.01 0.52 27.95
C LEU A 39 -12.13 1.47 27.50
N THR A 40 -11.89 2.76 27.63
CA THR A 40 -12.84 3.79 27.19
C THR A 40 -12.17 4.81 26.29
N ILE A 41 -12.85 5.21 25.20
CA ILE A 41 -12.45 6.34 24.36
C ILE A 41 -13.65 7.28 24.22
N LYS A 42 -13.52 8.52 24.74
CA LYS A 42 -14.60 9.49 24.83
C LYS A 42 -14.17 10.88 24.36
N GLY A 43 -15.14 11.70 23.98
CA GLY A 43 -14.90 13.10 23.65
C GLY A 43 -14.24 13.85 24.82
N GLY A 44 -13.27 14.72 24.51
CA GLY A 44 -12.49 15.46 25.52
C GLY A 44 -11.16 14.82 25.91
N MET A 45 -10.87 13.57 25.48
CA MET A 45 -9.53 12.98 25.61
C MET A 45 -8.56 13.64 24.64
N THR A 46 -7.32 13.83 25.08
CA THR A 46 -6.22 14.28 24.24
C THR A 46 -5.90 13.25 23.16
N ARG A 47 -5.18 13.65 22.12
CA ARG A 47 -4.74 12.74 21.06
C ARG A 47 -3.89 11.59 21.62
N ASP A 48 -2.99 11.91 22.56
CA ASP A 48 -2.10 10.92 23.17
C ASP A 48 -2.85 9.92 24.06
N GLU A 49 -3.84 10.38 24.83
CA GLU A 49 -4.67 9.47 25.62
C GLU A 49 -5.48 8.52 24.76
N ARG A 50 -6.02 9.01 23.63
CA ARG A 50 -6.74 8.18 22.65
C ARG A 50 -5.82 7.15 22.01
N HIS A 51 -4.62 7.58 21.61
CA HIS A 51 -3.63 6.69 21.00
C HIS A 51 -3.17 5.60 21.98
N ARG A 52 -2.91 5.95 23.23
CA ARG A 52 -2.59 4.95 24.29
C ARG A 52 -3.72 3.94 24.48
N ALA A 53 -4.97 4.39 24.55
CA ALA A 53 -6.11 3.49 24.69
C ALA A 53 -6.28 2.58 23.46
N GLU A 54 -6.05 3.10 22.25
CA GLU A 54 -6.03 2.35 20.99
C GLU A 54 -4.94 1.27 21.01
N GLU A 55 -3.70 1.63 21.36
CA GLU A 55 -2.57 0.69 21.43
C GLU A 55 -2.79 -0.37 22.53
N MET A 56 -3.27 0.02 23.71
CA MET A 56 -3.63 -0.96 24.74
C MET A 56 -4.72 -1.91 24.25
N PHE A 57 -5.73 -1.41 23.52
CA PHE A 57 -6.77 -2.27 22.97
C PHE A 57 -6.21 -3.24 21.92
N LYS A 58 -5.24 -2.83 21.11
CA LYS A 58 -4.63 -3.68 20.10
C LYS A 58 -3.71 -4.75 20.71
N GLN A 59 -2.82 -4.35 21.62
CA GLN A 59 -1.68 -5.14 22.05
C GLN A 59 -1.88 -5.89 23.36
N ASP A 60 -2.65 -5.34 24.30
CA ASP A 60 -2.87 -5.99 25.60
C ASP A 60 -3.95 -7.08 25.51
N ALA A 61 -3.57 -8.32 25.76
CA ALA A 61 -4.48 -9.48 25.77
C ALA A 61 -5.56 -9.40 26.85
N ASN A 62 -5.33 -8.63 27.94
CA ASN A 62 -6.28 -8.46 29.03
C ASN A 62 -7.34 -7.41 28.70
N SER A 63 -7.02 -6.42 27.88
CA SER A 63 -7.94 -5.38 27.42
C SER A 63 -8.86 -5.93 26.33
N ARG A 64 -10.06 -6.35 26.71
CA ARG A 64 -10.98 -7.13 25.85
C ARG A 64 -12.12 -6.33 25.27
N ILE A 65 -12.55 -5.31 25.99
CA ILE A 65 -13.72 -4.51 25.62
C ILE A 65 -13.33 -3.05 25.53
N LEU A 66 -13.70 -2.42 24.43
CA LEU A 66 -13.57 -0.98 24.23
C LEU A 66 -14.96 -0.35 24.16
N VAL A 67 -15.25 0.59 25.05
CA VAL A 67 -16.47 1.39 24.98
C VAL A 67 -16.10 2.78 24.44
N ALA A 68 -16.70 3.20 23.34
CA ALA A 68 -16.34 4.43 22.65
C ALA A 68 -17.55 5.30 22.32
N THR A 69 -17.35 6.64 22.34
CA THR A 69 -18.31 7.59 21.78
C THR A 69 -17.96 7.96 20.35
N ASP A 70 -18.94 8.40 19.55
CA ASP A 70 -18.74 8.81 18.16
C ASP A 70 -17.68 9.90 18.01
N ALA A 71 -17.71 10.92 18.87
CA ALA A 71 -16.76 12.03 18.84
C ALA A 71 -15.29 11.61 19.09
N ALA A 72 -15.09 10.48 19.74
CA ALA A 72 -13.77 9.95 20.06
C ALA A 72 -13.32 8.89 19.06
N GLY A 73 -14.29 8.26 18.38
CA GLY A 73 -14.03 7.21 17.39
C GLY A 73 -13.45 7.72 16.05
N GLU A 74 -13.41 9.02 15.79
CA GLU A 74 -12.87 9.56 14.55
C GLU A 74 -11.34 9.42 14.49
N GLY A 75 -10.82 8.82 13.42
CA GLY A 75 -9.38 8.72 13.14
C GLY A 75 -8.66 7.51 13.75
N ILE A 76 -9.32 6.67 14.56
CA ILE A 76 -8.71 5.46 15.16
C ILE A 76 -8.90 4.23 14.26
N ASN A 77 -7.95 3.29 14.36
CA ASN A 77 -8.00 2.00 13.68
C ASN A 77 -8.26 0.89 14.71
N LEU A 78 -9.41 0.24 14.60
CA LEU A 78 -9.86 -0.80 15.54
C LEU A 78 -10.01 -2.17 14.87
N GLN A 79 -9.31 -2.43 13.75
CA GLN A 79 -9.37 -3.69 13.00
C GLN A 79 -9.00 -4.93 13.81
N ARG A 80 -8.37 -4.76 14.98
CA ARG A 80 -8.10 -5.85 15.92
C ARG A 80 -9.37 -6.51 16.46
N ALA A 81 -10.48 -5.81 16.45
CA ALA A 81 -11.79 -6.36 16.77
C ALA A 81 -12.60 -6.57 15.49
N HIS A 82 -13.33 -7.65 15.43
CA HIS A 82 -14.33 -7.95 14.40
C HIS A 82 -15.76 -8.00 14.98
N LEU A 83 -15.89 -7.83 16.31
CA LEU A 83 -17.17 -7.80 17.02
C LEU A 83 -17.51 -6.38 17.43
N MET A 84 -18.68 -5.89 17.05
CA MET A 84 -19.14 -4.54 17.35
C MET A 84 -20.60 -4.54 17.79
N ILE A 85 -20.91 -3.77 18.83
CA ILE A 85 -22.27 -3.48 19.28
C ILE A 85 -22.52 -1.98 19.21
N ASN A 86 -23.56 -1.56 18.54
CA ASN A 86 -24.15 -0.24 18.71
C ASN A 86 -25.18 -0.32 19.85
N TYR A 87 -24.82 0.21 21.01
CA TYR A 87 -25.70 0.23 22.18
C TYR A 87 -26.90 1.15 21.97
N ASP A 88 -26.68 2.27 21.32
CA ASP A 88 -27.67 3.18 20.78
C ASP A 88 -27.41 3.44 19.28
N LEU A 89 -28.47 3.71 18.55
CA LEU A 89 -28.38 4.06 17.14
C LEU A 89 -28.29 5.57 16.98
N PRO A 90 -27.30 6.08 16.24
CA PRO A 90 -27.16 7.50 16.02
C PRO A 90 -28.28 8.02 15.11
N TRP A 91 -28.75 9.24 15.40
CA TRP A 91 -29.74 9.93 14.58
C TRP A 91 -29.30 10.18 13.13
N ASN A 92 -27.99 10.21 12.90
CA ASN A 92 -27.41 10.30 11.56
C ASN A 92 -26.91 8.92 11.13
N PRO A 93 -27.55 8.27 10.15
CA PRO A 93 -27.19 6.93 9.67
C PRO A 93 -25.76 6.84 9.11
N ASN A 94 -25.16 7.94 8.61
CA ASN A 94 -23.76 7.97 8.17
C ASN A 94 -22.79 7.66 9.30
N ARG A 95 -23.18 7.87 10.56
CA ARG A 95 -22.37 7.50 11.72
C ARG A 95 -22.30 5.99 11.94
N LEU A 96 -23.35 5.25 11.58
CA LEU A 96 -23.33 3.78 11.63
C LEU A 96 -22.24 3.21 10.71
N GLU A 97 -22.15 3.77 9.51
CA GLU A 97 -21.12 3.39 8.56
C GLU A 97 -19.73 3.82 9.03
N GLN A 98 -19.60 5.03 9.55
CA GLN A 98 -18.34 5.49 10.14
C GLN A 98 -17.90 4.60 11.32
N ARG A 99 -18.82 4.15 12.18
CA ARG A 99 -18.54 3.18 13.25
C ARG A 99 -18.10 1.85 12.67
N PHE A 100 -18.85 1.28 11.72
CA PHE A 100 -18.54 0.01 11.07
C PHE A 100 -17.19 0.07 10.33
N GLY A 101 -16.91 1.16 9.64
CA GLY A 101 -15.63 1.41 8.98
C GLY A 101 -14.42 1.47 9.92
N ARG A 102 -14.58 1.40 11.26
CA ARG A 102 -13.47 1.28 12.22
C ARG A 102 -12.96 -0.15 12.34
N ILE A 103 -13.81 -1.15 12.10
CA ILE A 103 -13.47 -2.56 12.17
C ILE A 103 -13.38 -3.21 10.78
N HIS A 104 -14.21 -2.76 9.83
CA HIS A 104 -14.26 -3.28 8.47
C HIS A 104 -13.46 -2.36 7.53
N ARG A 105 -12.19 -2.72 7.31
CA ARG A 105 -11.27 -2.04 6.39
C ARG A 105 -10.48 -3.05 5.58
N ILE A 106 -9.78 -2.57 4.54
CA ILE A 106 -8.79 -3.36 3.80
C ILE A 106 -7.76 -3.92 4.78
N GLY A 107 -7.60 -5.26 4.81
CA GLY A 107 -6.73 -5.97 5.75
C GLY A 107 -7.44 -6.63 6.93
N GLN A 108 -8.77 -6.52 7.05
CA GLN A 108 -9.54 -7.31 8.00
C GLN A 108 -9.70 -8.75 7.48
N THR A 109 -9.22 -9.73 8.25
CA THR A 109 -9.25 -11.15 7.90
C THR A 109 -10.50 -11.87 8.41
N GLU A 110 -11.13 -11.32 9.46
CA GLU A 110 -12.28 -11.92 10.12
C GLU A 110 -13.61 -11.37 9.60
N VAL A 111 -14.64 -12.19 9.67
CA VAL A 111 -16.02 -11.76 9.41
C VAL A 111 -16.46 -10.78 10.49
N CYS A 112 -16.70 -9.54 10.13
CA CYS A 112 -17.18 -8.53 11.06
C CYS A 112 -18.64 -8.75 11.44
N HIS A 113 -18.89 -8.91 12.73
CA HIS A 113 -20.24 -9.03 13.29
C HIS A 113 -20.65 -7.71 13.93
N LEU A 114 -21.77 -7.18 13.46
CA LEU A 114 -22.37 -5.94 13.93
C LEU A 114 -23.74 -6.21 14.55
N TRP A 115 -23.91 -5.86 15.82
CA TRP A 115 -25.21 -5.88 16.51
C TRP A 115 -25.69 -4.46 16.77
N ASN A 116 -26.90 -4.18 16.33
CA ASN A 116 -27.60 -2.94 16.62
C ASN A 116 -28.66 -3.21 17.70
N LEU A 117 -28.53 -2.62 18.86
CA LEU A 117 -29.56 -2.73 19.89
C LEU A 117 -30.67 -1.73 19.57
N VAL A 118 -31.85 -2.25 19.36
CA VAL A 118 -33.07 -1.46 19.06
C VAL A 118 -34.14 -1.82 20.06
N SER A 119 -34.67 -0.83 20.75
CA SER A 119 -35.82 -1.05 21.62
C SER A 119 -37.08 -1.18 20.77
N THR A 120 -37.60 -2.38 20.62
CA THR A 120 -38.80 -2.66 19.85
C THR A 120 -40.09 -2.07 20.44
N GLN A 121 -40.01 -1.58 21.69
CA GLN A 121 -41.13 -0.96 22.40
C GLN A 121 -41.17 0.57 22.24
N THR A 122 -40.19 1.15 21.52
CA THR A 122 -40.14 2.59 21.24
C THR A 122 -40.57 2.87 19.81
N ARG A 123 -41.13 4.02 19.57
CA ARG A 123 -41.67 4.46 18.26
C ARG A 123 -40.54 4.60 17.20
N GLU A 124 -39.42 5.15 17.60
CA GLU A 124 -38.22 5.22 16.76
C GLU A 124 -37.64 3.82 16.44
N GLY A 125 -37.74 2.90 17.40
CA GLY A 125 -37.29 1.53 17.25
C GLY A 125 -38.03 0.76 16.16
N GLU A 126 -39.36 0.96 16.04
CA GLU A 126 -40.14 0.35 14.97
C GLU A 126 -39.75 0.86 13.57
N VAL A 127 -39.44 2.16 13.44
CA VAL A 127 -38.99 2.74 12.17
C VAL A 127 -37.63 2.17 11.80
N PHE A 128 -36.69 2.07 12.75
CA PHE A 128 -35.39 1.45 12.51
C PHE A 128 -35.50 -0.04 12.16
N GLN A 129 -36.34 -0.78 12.86
CA GLN A 129 -36.56 -2.20 12.58
C GLN A 129 -37.06 -2.43 11.15
N ARG A 130 -38.02 -1.63 10.71
CA ARG A 130 -38.54 -1.72 9.34
C ARG A 130 -37.52 -1.30 8.30
N LEU A 131 -36.77 -0.24 8.58
CA LEU A 131 -35.69 0.24 7.73
C LEU A 131 -34.63 -0.85 7.53
N PHE A 132 -34.12 -1.46 8.61
CA PHE A 132 -33.11 -2.51 8.52
C PHE A 132 -33.64 -3.78 7.87
N SER A 133 -34.87 -4.20 8.14
CA SER A 133 -35.48 -5.36 7.48
C SER A 133 -35.57 -5.17 5.97
N LYS A 134 -35.92 -3.96 5.51
CA LYS A 134 -35.99 -3.65 4.08
C LYS A 134 -34.61 -3.63 3.43
N LEU A 135 -33.62 -3.05 4.10
CA LEU A 135 -32.25 -3.01 3.63
C LEU A 135 -31.60 -4.39 3.56
N GLU A 136 -31.93 -5.30 4.46
CA GLU A 136 -31.46 -6.70 4.42
C GLU A 136 -31.98 -7.42 3.17
N VAL A 137 -33.24 -7.18 2.78
CA VAL A 137 -33.82 -7.73 1.54
C VAL A 137 -33.10 -7.19 0.30
N GLU A 138 -32.78 -5.90 0.30
CA GLU A 138 -32.12 -5.23 -0.85
C GLU A 138 -30.59 -5.40 -0.88
N ARG A 139 -30.00 -5.92 0.19
CA ARG A 139 -28.53 -6.09 0.34
C ARG A 139 -27.89 -6.87 -0.80
N ALA A 140 -28.53 -7.92 -1.26
CA ALA A 140 -28.04 -8.74 -2.36
C ALA A 140 -27.97 -7.97 -3.70
N ALA A 141 -28.88 -7.01 -3.90
CA ALA A 141 -28.95 -6.17 -5.11
C ALA A 141 -27.95 -4.98 -5.07
N LEU A 142 -27.42 -4.65 -3.88
CA LEU A 142 -26.62 -3.46 -3.60
C LEU A 142 -25.12 -3.72 -3.45
N GLY A 143 -24.67 -4.97 -3.60
CA GLY A 143 -23.25 -5.33 -3.49
C GLY A 143 -22.60 -4.92 -2.16
N GLY A 144 -23.37 -4.89 -1.05
CA GLY A 144 -22.87 -4.60 0.31
C GLY A 144 -22.76 -3.11 0.70
N LYS A 145 -23.03 -2.16 -0.19
CA LYS A 145 -22.96 -0.69 0.07
C LYS A 145 -24.27 -0.11 0.61
N VAL A 146 -24.86 -0.77 1.59
CA VAL A 146 -26.23 -0.46 2.07
C VAL A 146 -26.26 0.81 2.91
N PHE A 147 -25.27 1.08 3.73
CA PHE A 147 -25.26 2.17 4.70
C PHE A 147 -24.89 3.54 4.08
N ASP A 148 -24.09 3.55 2.99
CA ASP A 148 -23.74 4.76 2.23
C ASP A 148 -24.95 5.52 1.72
N ILE A 149 -26.04 4.82 1.51
CA ILE A 149 -27.26 5.32 0.90
C ILE A 149 -28.21 5.91 1.93
N LEU A 150 -28.26 5.35 3.14
CA LEU A 150 -29.22 5.74 4.18
C LEU A 150 -29.17 7.22 4.56
N GLY A 151 -27.96 7.79 4.60
CA GLY A 151 -27.79 9.21 4.92
C GLY A 151 -28.21 10.17 3.82
N ARG A 152 -28.51 9.65 2.62
CA ARG A 152 -28.82 10.43 1.40
C ARG A 152 -30.23 10.20 0.89
N VAL A 153 -30.91 9.16 1.38
CA VAL A 153 -32.33 8.91 1.04
C VAL A 153 -33.19 10.00 1.68
N THR A 154 -34.01 10.63 0.86
CA THR A 154 -35.07 11.51 1.32
C THR A 154 -36.38 10.76 1.32
N PHE A 155 -37.08 10.83 2.42
CA PHE A 155 -38.38 10.18 2.66
C PHE A 155 -39.51 11.21 2.41
N GLU A 156 -40.03 11.25 1.20
CA GLU A 156 -40.99 12.31 0.73
C GLU A 156 -40.45 13.73 1.01
N GLY A 157 -39.16 13.99 0.71
CA GLY A 157 -38.52 15.29 0.94
C GLY A 157 -38.09 15.55 2.39
N LYS A 158 -38.26 14.59 3.30
CA LYS A 158 -37.82 14.65 4.70
C LYS A 158 -36.55 13.82 4.90
N THR A 159 -35.71 14.24 5.84
CA THR A 159 -34.54 13.43 6.25
C THR A 159 -35.00 12.27 7.13
N LEU A 160 -34.19 11.22 7.28
CA LEU A 160 -34.45 10.13 8.23
C LEU A 160 -34.68 10.67 9.65
N ARG A 161 -33.93 11.71 10.04
CA ARG A 161 -34.10 12.37 11.33
C ARG A 161 -35.52 12.97 11.48
N ASP A 162 -36.03 13.65 10.45
CA ASP A 162 -37.33 14.26 10.50
C ASP A 162 -38.43 13.18 10.57
N LEU A 163 -38.25 12.08 9.84
CA LEU A 163 -39.16 10.92 9.86
C LEU A 163 -39.20 10.27 11.28
N LEU A 164 -38.06 10.11 11.93
CA LEU A 164 -37.97 9.60 13.28
C LEU A 164 -38.63 10.56 14.31
N LEU A 165 -38.42 11.87 14.15
CA LEU A 165 -39.10 12.87 14.98
C LEU A 165 -40.60 12.84 14.82
N ASP A 166 -41.11 12.63 13.60
CA ASP A 166 -42.53 12.45 13.34
C ASP A 166 -43.07 11.16 13.97
N ALA A 167 -42.30 10.07 13.92
CA ALA A 167 -42.67 8.81 14.59
C ALA A 167 -42.77 8.98 16.11
N ILE A 168 -41.82 9.72 16.74
CA ILE A 168 -41.86 10.00 18.18
C ILE A 168 -43.07 10.87 18.54
N ARG A 169 -43.35 11.90 17.76
CA ARG A 169 -44.41 12.89 18.08
C ARG A 169 -45.82 12.36 17.84
N TYR A 170 -46.00 11.60 16.77
CA TYR A 170 -47.33 11.26 16.24
C TYR A 170 -47.53 9.75 16.03
N GLY A 171 -46.63 8.90 16.41
CA GLY A 171 -46.66 7.45 16.15
C GLY A 171 -47.72 6.67 16.94
N ASP A 172 -48.49 7.31 17.85
CA ASP A 172 -49.66 6.71 18.50
C ASP A 172 -50.87 6.69 17.60
N ASP A 173 -50.89 7.54 16.57
CA ASP A 173 -51.95 7.56 15.57
C ASP A 173 -51.73 6.43 14.55
N PRO A 174 -52.67 5.45 14.41
CA PRO A 174 -52.54 4.33 13.49
C PRO A 174 -52.42 4.77 12.01
N GLU A 175 -53.04 5.87 11.63
CA GLU A 175 -52.98 6.40 10.25
C GLU A 175 -51.58 6.99 9.96
N VAL A 176 -51.04 7.76 10.91
CA VAL A 176 -49.70 8.33 10.79
C VAL A 176 -48.66 7.21 10.74
N ARG A 177 -48.83 6.18 11.56
CA ARG A 177 -47.93 4.99 11.58
C ARG A 177 -47.97 4.24 10.26
N ALA A 178 -49.16 3.99 9.69
CA ALA A 178 -49.31 3.34 8.39
C ALA A 178 -48.63 4.16 7.29
N ARG A 179 -48.80 5.49 7.30
CA ARG A 179 -48.17 6.41 6.36
C ARG A 179 -46.62 6.43 6.49
N LEU A 180 -46.09 6.50 7.71
CA LEU A 180 -44.64 6.43 7.93
C LEU A 180 -44.03 5.14 7.38
N ASN A 181 -44.71 4.00 7.60
CA ASN A 181 -44.30 2.72 7.05
C ASN A 181 -44.32 2.68 5.53
N GLN A 182 -45.35 3.27 4.92
CA GLN A 182 -45.49 3.36 3.46
C GLN A 182 -44.41 4.25 2.85
N VAL A 183 -44.05 5.36 3.51
CA VAL A 183 -42.98 6.27 3.09
C VAL A 183 -41.61 5.58 3.11
N VAL A 184 -41.32 4.78 4.14
CA VAL A 184 -40.10 3.98 4.20
C VAL A 184 -40.06 2.95 3.07
N ASP A 185 -41.18 2.25 2.82
CA ASP A 185 -41.25 1.24 1.77
C ASP A 185 -41.07 1.80 0.37
N ALA A 186 -41.70 2.95 0.08
CA ALA A 186 -41.59 3.61 -1.22
C ALA A 186 -40.24 4.24 -1.51
N SER A 187 -39.57 4.77 -0.46
CA SER A 187 -38.29 5.44 -0.61
C SER A 187 -37.10 4.49 -0.74
N LEU A 188 -37.25 3.22 -0.38
CA LEU A 188 -36.26 2.17 -0.41
C LEU A 188 -36.53 1.09 -1.45
N ASP A 189 -37.20 1.44 -2.55
CA ASP A 189 -37.32 0.51 -3.67
C ASP A 189 -36.02 0.37 -4.46
N THR A 190 -35.82 -0.79 -5.09
CA THR A 190 -34.57 -1.15 -5.81
C THR A 190 -34.24 -0.15 -6.92
N SER A 191 -35.22 0.46 -7.55
CA SER A 191 -35.03 1.41 -8.66
C SER A 191 -34.55 2.78 -8.16
N SER A 192 -35.13 3.28 -7.08
CA SER A 192 -34.69 4.52 -6.42
C SER A 192 -33.29 4.42 -5.83
N ILE A 193 -32.97 3.29 -5.23
CA ILE A 193 -31.64 3.04 -4.67
C ILE A 193 -30.59 2.90 -5.79
N LYS A 194 -30.88 2.18 -6.88
CA LYS A 194 -29.97 2.08 -8.04
C LYS A 194 -29.74 3.43 -8.71
N ARG A 195 -30.76 4.28 -8.78
CA ARG A 195 -30.62 5.65 -9.31
C ARG A 195 -29.72 6.50 -8.42
N LEU A 196 -29.91 6.48 -7.09
CA LEU A 196 -29.05 7.17 -6.14
C LEU A 196 -27.60 6.67 -6.20
N LEU A 197 -27.38 5.36 -6.30
CA LEU A 197 -26.05 4.79 -6.50
C LEU A 197 -25.39 5.33 -7.77
N LYS A 198 -26.12 5.40 -8.87
CA LYS A 198 -25.61 5.92 -10.14
C LYS A 198 -25.34 7.42 -10.09
N GLU A 199 -26.20 8.19 -9.40
CA GLU A 199 -26.10 9.64 -9.27
C GLU A 199 -24.94 10.09 -8.36
N TYR A 200 -24.65 9.30 -7.31
CA TYR A 200 -23.63 9.63 -6.30
C TYR A 200 -22.39 8.72 -6.33
N ALA A 201 -22.34 7.75 -7.23
CA ALA A 201 -21.11 6.98 -7.43
C ALA A 201 -20.00 7.91 -7.90
N LEU A 202 -18.98 8.05 -7.07
CA LEU A 202 -17.73 8.76 -7.44
C LEU A 202 -16.94 8.03 -8.54
N THR A 203 -17.39 6.83 -8.92
CA THR A 203 -16.83 6.03 -10.01
C THR A 203 -17.94 5.74 -11.02
N ASP A 204 -18.06 6.57 -12.05
CA ASP A 204 -18.88 6.31 -13.24
C ASP A 204 -18.18 5.37 -14.24
N ASP A 205 -16.99 4.90 -13.94
CA ASP A 205 -16.29 3.95 -14.77
C ASP A 205 -16.85 2.54 -14.50
N VAL A 206 -17.78 2.15 -15.35
CA VAL A 206 -17.91 0.74 -15.71
C VAL A 206 -16.57 0.39 -16.37
N MET A 207 -15.60 -0.12 -15.57
CA MET A 207 -14.37 -0.64 -16.12
C MET A 207 -14.75 -1.73 -17.13
N ASP A 208 -14.42 -1.51 -18.39
CA ASP A 208 -14.49 -2.57 -19.38
C ASP A 208 -13.47 -3.67 -19.04
N ALA A 209 -13.64 -4.86 -19.59
CA ALA A 209 -12.76 -5.99 -19.31
C ALA A 209 -11.28 -5.66 -19.62
N ARG A 210 -11.02 -4.77 -20.60
CA ARG A 210 -9.66 -4.33 -20.97
C ARG A 210 -9.04 -3.43 -19.90
N GLY A 211 -9.81 -2.52 -19.30
CA GLY A 211 -9.34 -1.67 -18.21
C GLY A 211 -9.00 -2.47 -16.96
N VAL A 212 -9.79 -3.51 -16.65
CA VAL A 212 -9.50 -4.44 -15.53
C VAL A 212 -8.23 -5.23 -15.79
N SER A 213 -8.02 -5.73 -17.03
CA SER A 213 -6.82 -6.46 -17.41
C SER A 213 -5.56 -5.60 -17.28
N ALA A 214 -5.57 -4.37 -17.81
CA ALA A 214 -4.43 -3.45 -17.71
C ALA A 214 -4.05 -3.12 -16.26
N ILE A 215 -5.04 -2.86 -15.39
CA ILE A 215 -4.79 -2.61 -13.97
C ILE A 215 -4.21 -3.85 -13.29
N ARG A 216 -4.71 -5.04 -13.62
CA ARG A 216 -4.19 -6.29 -13.07
C ARG A 216 -2.74 -6.52 -13.49
N GLU A 217 -2.40 -6.32 -14.77
CA GLU A 217 -1.02 -6.38 -15.24
C GLU A 217 -0.11 -5.40 -14.49
N ASP A 218 -0.55 -4.15 -14.30
CA ASP A 218 0.22 -3.15 -13.56
C ASP A 218 0.40 -3.55 -12.09
N MET A 219 -0.64 -4.09 -11.46
CA MET A 219 -0.53 -4.61 -10.09
C MET A 219 0.46 -5.77 -10.01
N GLU A 220 0.43 -6.70 -10.95
CA GLU A 220 1.36 -7.83 -10.99
C GLU A 220 2.81 -7.39 -11.21
N ARG A 221 3.05 -6.39 -12.08
CA ARG A 221 4.39 -5.77 -12.23
C ARG A 221 4.86 -5.10 -10.95
N MET A 222 3.97 -4.37 -10.27
CA MET A 222 4.32 -3.72 -9.01
C MET A 222 4.62 -4.73 -7.89
N GLU A 223 3.88 -5.83 -7.84
CA GLU A 223 4.13 -6.91 -6.88
C GLU A 223 5.47 -7.62 -7.12
N ALA A 224 5.83 -7.89 -8.36
CA ALA A 224 7.12 -8.49 -8.70
C ALA A 224 8.31 -7.61 -8.28
N ARG A 225 8.15 -6.29 -8.40
CA ARG A 225 9.17 -5.30 -8.05
C ARG A 225 9.18 -4.91 -6.57
N LYS A 226 8.27 -5.44 -5.75
CA LYS A 226 8.30 -5.20 -4.31
C LYS A 226 9.59 -5.75 -3.72
N LEU A 227 10.31 -4.91 -3.00
CA LEU A 227 11.42 -5.34 -2.15
C LEU A 227 10.91 -6.01 -0.87
N GLU A 228 9.62 -5.96 -0.60
CA GLU A 228 8.91 -6.57 0.51
C GLU A 228 8.43 -8.00 0.17
N PRO A 229 8.36 -8.87 1.18
CA PRO A 229 8.74 -8.70 2.58
C PRO A 229 10.20 -9.08 2.85
N HIS A 230 10.86 -9.83 1.94
CA HIS A 230 12.17 -10.45 2.15
C HIS A 230 13.30 -9.43 2.34
N PHE A 231 13.30 -8.37 1.51
CA PHE A 231 14.30 -7.31 1.62
C PHE A 231 14.20 -6.58 2.96
N ILE A 232 12.98 -6.25 3.40
CA ILE A 232 12.75 -5.56 4.67
C ILE A 232 13.19 -6.44 5.84
N GLN A 233 12.89 -7.73 5.80
CA GLN A 233 13.37 -8.69 6.80
C GLN A 233 14.90 -8.70 6.87
N ALA A 234 15.56 -8.88 5.74
CA ALA A 234 17.03 -8.95 5.67
C ALA A 234 17.67 -7.64 6.14
N PHE A 235 17.15 -6.50 5.68
CA PHE A 235 17.56 -5.16 6.14
C PHE A 235 17.37 -5.00 7.65
N PHE A 236 16.19 -5.30 8.17
CA PHE A 236 15.87 -5.12 9.59
C PHE A 236 16.76 -5.97 10.48
N MET A 237 17.01 -7.25 10.11
CA MET A 237 17.90 -8.14 10.86
C MET A 237 19.31 -7.62 10.89
N ALA A 238 19.86 -7.16 9.76
CA ALA A 238 21.19 -6.57 9.66
C ALA A 238 21.28 -5.25 10.48
N ALA A 239 20.25 -4.42 10.38
CA ALA A 239 20.14 -3.15 11.09
C ALA A 239 20.12 -3.35 12.61
N MET A 240 19.26 -4.23 13.11
CA MET A 240 19.15 -4.53 14.53
C MET A 240 20.45 -5.09 15.10
N LYS A 241 21.09 -6.02 14.39
CA LYS A 241 22.42 -6.54 14.76
C LYS A 241 23.46 -5.43 14.84
N ARG A 242 23.50 -4.52 13.86
CA ARG A 242 24.45 -3.40 13.83
C ARG A 242 24.23 -2.39 14.96
N LEU A 243 22.97 -2.14 15.31
CA LEU A 243 22.58 -1.20 16.37
C LEU A 243 22.68 -1.81 17.79
N GLY A 244 23.03 -3.12 17.89
CA GLY A 244 23.17 -3.82 19.16
C GLY A 244 21.86 -4.41 19.70
N GLY A 245 20.81 -4.49 18.86
CA GLY A 245 19.56 -5.19 19.19
C GLY A 245 19.72 -6.71 19.14
N ARG A 246 18.78 -7.41 19.78
CA ARG A 246 18.76 -8.87 19.82
C ARG A 246 17.44 -9.39 19.25
N VAL A 247 17.55 -10.16 18.18
CA VAL A 247 16.41 -10.80 17.50
C VAL A 247 16.63 -12.31 17.48
N ALA A 248 15.61 -13.08 17.80
CA ALA A 248 15.62 -14.53 17.78
C ALA A 248 14.53 -15.07 16.83
N SER A 249 14.86 -16.07 16.02
CA SER A 249 13.87 -16.79 15.22
C SER A 249 12.99 -17.66 16.13
N ARG A 250 11.69 -17.73 15.83
CA ARG A 250 10.72 -18.55 16.57
C ARG A 250 10.04 -19.52 15.61
N GLU A 251 8.79 -19.28 15.24
CA GLU A 251 8.10 -20.04 14.23
C GLU A 251 8.58 -19.64 12.81
N PRO A 252 8.36 -20.43 11.76
CA PRO A 252 8.70 -20.04 10.39
C PRO A 252 8.14 -18.68 10.00
N GLY A 253 9.00 -17.78 9.50
CA GLY A 253 8.63 -16.40 9.12
C GLY A 253 8.35 -15.45 10.29
N ARG A 254 8.56 -15.88 11.56
CA ARG A 254 8.24 -15.11 12.77
C ARG A 254 9.44 -15.01 13.69
N PHE A 255 9.60 -13.84 14.30
CA PHE A 255 10.77 -13.52 15.12
C PHE A 255 10.33 -12.86 16.42
N GLU A 256 11.19 -12.93 17.42
CA GLU A 256 11.08 -12.21 18.68
C GLU A 256 12.19 -11.17 18.77
N VAL A 257 11.83 -9.92 19.06
CA VAL A 257 12.81 -8.89 19.40
C VAL A 257 12.98 -8.86 20.91
N LEU A 258 14.04 -9.50 21.39
CA LEU A 258 14.36 -9.59 22.81
C LEU A 258 14.74 -8.23 23.39
N GLU A 259 15.42 -7.41 22.59
CA GLU A 259 15.89 -6.10 23.02
C GLU A 259 15.95 -5.13 21.84
N VAL A 260 15.19 -4.04 21.93
CA VAL A 260 15.26 -2.91 21.00
C VAL A 260 16.29 -1.91 21.52
N PRO A 261 17.31 -1.50 20.72
CA PRO A 261 18.33 -0.55 21.14
C PRO A 261 17.75 0.77 21.65
N PHE A 262 18.39 1.35 22.67
CA PHE A 262 17.96 2.63 23.23
C PHE A 262 17.90 3.74 22.17
N SER A 263 18.84 3.80 21.24
CA SER A 263 18.87 4.76 20.14
C SER A 263 17.59 4.70 19.27
N VAL A 264 17.04 3.50 19.05
CA VAL A 264 15.79 3.31 18.30
C VAL A 264 14.59 3.73 19.14
N ARG A 265 14.58 3.35 20.42
CA ARG A 265 13.48 3.71 21.34
C ARG A 265 13.39 5.22 21.62
N SER A 266 14.53 5.93 21.63
CA SER A 266 14.55 7.37 21.86
C SER A 266 13.85 8.17 20.77
N MET A 267 13.85 7.69 19.50
CA MET A 267 13.10 8.32 18.40
C MET A 267 11.59 8.41 18.67
N SER A 268 11.05 7.47 19.45
CA SER A 268 9.65 7.51 19.88
C SER A 268 9.36 8.61 20.92
N MET A 269 10.36 8.97 21.73
CA MET A 269 10.20 10.00 22.78
C MET A 269 10.21 11.42 22.18
N ASP A 270 10.88 11.62 21.05
CA ASP A 270 10.97 12.90 20.35
C ASP A 270 9.74 13.21 19.50
N GLY A 271 8.74 12.29 19.46
CA GLY A 271 7.47 12.47 18.74
C GLY A 271 7.57 12.34 17.21
N GLU A 272 8.73 11.99 16.69
CA GLU A 272 8.98 11.86 15.25
C GLU A 272 8.54 10.51 14.66
N CYS A 273 8.47 9.47 15.49
CA CYS A 273 7.97 8.14 15.14
C CYS A 273 6.86 7.74 16.12
N GLY A 274 6.04 6.76 15.75
CA GLY A 274 5.10 6.13 16.64
C GLY A 274 5.77 5.48 17.87
N HIS A 275 4.98 4.90 18.75
CA HIS A 275 5.51 4.30 19.98
C HIS A 275 6.30 3.01 19.68
N VAL A 276 7.57 2.99 20.11
CA VAL A 276 8.46 1.83 19.97
C VAL A 276 8.63 1.14 21.33
N LEU A 277 8.38 -0.17 21.37
CA LEU A 277 8.47 -0.97 22.61
C LEU A 277 9.93 -1.36 22.90
N ALA A 278 10.20 -1.76 24.14
CA ALA A 278 11.52 -2.27 24.55
C ALA A 278 11.82 -3.68 24.00
N SER A 279 10.75 -4.46 23.75
CA SER A 279 10.81 -5.80 23.18
C SER A 279 9.50 -6.11 22.46
N TYR A 280 9.52 -7.08 21.55
CA TYR A 280 8.34 -7.54 20.82
C TYR A 280 8.31 -9.07 20.90
N GLU A 281 7.22 -9.62 21.41
CA GLU A 281 7.07 -11.06 21.59
C GLU A 281 7.04 -11.79 20.26
N ARG A 282 6.37 -11.22 19.25
CA ARG A 282 6.35 -11.71 17.88
C ARG A 282 6.30 -10.56 16.89
N ILE A 283 7.18 -10.60 15.91
CA ILE A 283 7.14 -9.79 14.71
C ILE A 283 7.15 -10.69 13.47
N CYS A 284 6.64 -10.18 12.36
CA CYS A 284 6.73 -10.80 11.05
C CYS A 284 6.88 -9.72 9.97
N PHE A 285 7.30 -10.12 8.78
CA PHE A 285 7.48 -9.21 7.64
C PHE A 285 6.46 -9.47 6.53
N ASP A 286 5.77 -10.59 6.61
CA ASP A 286 4.73 -11.00 5.68
C ASP A 286 3.37 -11.01 6.37
N LYS A 287 2.32 -10.59 5.61
CA LYS A 287 0.95 -10.52 6.11
C LYS A 287 0.37 -11.90 6.47
N GLU A 288 0.78 -12.93 5.73
CA GLU A 288 0.32 -14.30 5.95
C GLU A 288 0.85 -14.87 7.27
N SER A 289 2.05 -14.44 7.68
CA SER A 289 2.68 -14.83 8.93
C SER A 289 2.16 -14.08 10.16
N LYS A 290 1.30 -13.07 9.97
CA LYS A 290 0.80 -12.23 11.07
C LYS A 290 -0.07 -12.99 12.05
N GLU A 291 -0.96 -13.85 11.55
CA GLU A 291 -1.93 -14.62 12.32
C GLU A 291 -1.92 -16.10 11.87
N GLY A 292 -2.14 -17.01 12.80
CA GLY A 292 -2.22 -18.44 12.51
C GLY A 292 -2.91 -19.22 13.63
N PRO A 293 -3.53 -20.37 13.36
CA PRO A 293 -4.18 -21.19 14.37
C PRO A 293 -3.21 -21.59 15.49
N GLY A 294 -3.54 -21.26 16.73
CA GLY A 294 -2.72 -21.57 17.89
C GLY A 294 -1.47 -20.70 18.09
N LEU A 295 -1.21 -19.68 17.24
CA LEU A 295 -0.03 -18.81 17.32
C LEU A 295 -0.33 -17.48 18.00
N VAL A 296 0.65 -16.91 18.71
CA VAL A 296 0.59 -15.55 19.22
C VAL A 296 0.55 -14.58 18.03
N PRO A 297 -0.34 -13.58 17.99
CA PRO A 297 -0.35 -12.59 16.92
C PRO A 297 1.00 -11.87 16.79
N ALA A 298 1.54 -11.78 15.58
CA ALA A 298 2.77 -11.07 15.31
C ALA A 298 2.51 -9.62 14.85
N GLU A 299 3.39 -8.70 15.19
CA GLU A 299 3.40 -7.35 14.65
C GLU A 299 3.99 -7.37 13.24
N LEU A 300 3.32 -6.75 12.29
CA LEU A 300 3.82 -6.67 10.90
C LEU A 300 4.79 -5.49 10.79
N VAL A 301 6.07 -5.79 10.62
CA VAL A 301 7.13 -4.81 10.39
C VAL A 301 7.16 -4.47 8.90
N CYS A 302 6.65 -3.30 8.56
CA CYS A 302 6.55 -2.79 7.18
C CYS A 302 6.73 -1.27 7.15
N PRO A 303 6.95 -0.65 5.98
CA PRO A 303 7.03 0.81 5.87
C PRO A 303 5.83 1.52 6.49
N GLY A 304 6.11 2.51 7.35
CA GLY A 304 5.11 3.23 8.15
C GLY A 304 4.82 2.60 9.51
N GLU A 305 5.44 1.45 9.85
CA GLU A 305 5.42 0.89 11.19
C GLU A 305 6.53 1.52 12.05
N ALA A 306 6.20 1.83 13.32
CA ALA A 306 7.04 2.64 14.20
C ALA A 306 8.45 2.08 14.43
N LEU A 307 8.59 0.78 14.64
CA LEU A 307 9.87 0.13 14.90
C LEU A 307 10.79 0.18 13.67
N LEU A 308 10.24 -0.07 12.47
CA LEU A 308 11.01 0.03 11.23
C LEU A 308 11.40 1.47 10.94
N ASP A 309 10.46 2.41 11.02
CA ASP A 309 10.70 3.83 10.72
C ASP A 309 11.77 4.41 11.65
N ALA A 310 11.70 4.10 12.96
CA ALA A 310 12.71 4.52 13.93
C ALA A 310 14.08 3.89 13.62
N THR A 311 14.13 2.61 13.26
CA THR A 311 15.36 1.91 12.90
C THR A 311 16.02 2.55 11.67
N VAL A 312 15.23 2.84 10.63
CA VAL A 312 15.71 3.52 9.40
C VAL A 312 16.26 4.90 9.72
N LYS A 313 15.53 5.73 10.50
CA LYS A 313 15.99 7.07 10.87
C LYS A 313 17.30 7.08 11.63
N VAL A 314 17.46 6.18 12.60
CA VAL A 314 18.73 6.05 13.35
C VAL A 314 19.88 5.69 12.41
N LEU A 315 19.68 4.74 11.50
CA LEU A 315 20.71 4.35 10.54
C LEU A 315 21.05 5.48 9.57
N ILE A 316 20.06 6.17 9.02
CA ILE A 316 20.28 7.33 8.13
C ILE A 316 21.07 8.42 8.88
N GLY A 317 20.72 8.70 10.14
CA GLY A 317 21.46 9.65 10.97
C GLY A 317 22.92 9.28 11.19
N GLN A 318 23.20 7.99 11.41
CA GLN A 318 24.57 7.50 11.63
C GLN A 318 25.38 7.37 10.32
N MET A 319 24.74 6.98 9.22
CA MET A 319 25.41 6.58 7.98
C MET A 319 25.23 7.56 6.80
N GLY A 320 24.43 8.60 6.96
CA GLY A 320 24.15 9.56 5.87
C GLY A 320 25.39 10.23 5.28
N SER A 321 26.44 10.44 6.08
CA SER A 321 27.72 10.95 5.59
C SER A 321 28.48 9.93 4.71
N ALA A 322 28.28 8.63 4.94
CA ALA A 322 28.88 7.58 4.11
C ALA A 322 28.23 7.50 2.73
N LEU A 323 26.90 7.67 2.66
CA LEU A 323 26.18 7.74 1.37
C LEU A 323 26.72 8.86 0.47
N LYS A 324 27.00 10.02 1.04
CA LYS A 324 27.55 11.18 0.28
C LYS A 324 29.00 10.96 -0.19
N ARG A 325 29.78 10.13 0.49
CA ARG A 325 31.14 9.80 0.07
C ARG A 325 31.19 8.80 -1.06
N GLY A 326 30.10 8.06 -1.26
CA GLY A 326 30.03 6.98 -2.22
C GLY A 326 30.77 5.71 -1.75
N CYS A 327 30.75 4.70 -2.60
CA CYS A 327 31.44 3.44 -2.37
C CYS A 327 31.92 2.84 -3.70
N VAL A 328 32.69 1.76 -3.60
CA VAL A 328 33.08 0.94 -4.76
C VAL A 328 32.30 -0.35 -4.71
N LEU A 329 31.68 -0.71 -5.83
CA LEU A 329 30.96 -1.96 -6.04
C LEU A 329 31.60 -2.73 -7.18
N VAL A 330 31.37 -4.03 -7.24
CA VAL A 330 31.85 -4.95 -8.28
C VAL A 330 30.65 -5.58 -8.95
N ASP A 331 30.64 -5.57 -10.29
CA ASP A 331 29.68 -6.29 -11.09
C ASP A 331 30.30 -7.62 -11.56
N ASP A 332 29.85 -8.73 -10.96
CA ASP A 332 30.36 -10.08 -11.28
C ASP A 332 29.91 -10.59 -12.67
N ARG A 333 28.98 -9.90 -13.33
CA ARG A 333 28.50 -10.24 -14.67
C ARG A 333 29.24 -9.50 -15.76
N ASP A 334 29.87 -8.37 -15.43
CA ASP A 334 30.59 -7.53 -16.39
C ASP A 334 32.07 -7.93 -16.43
N PHE A 335 32.48 -8.55 -17.53
CA PHE A 335 33.88 -8.93 -17.80
C PHE A 335 34.62 -7.89 -18.66
N GLY A 336 34.02 -6.72 -18.87
CA GLY A 336 34.62 -5.61 -19.57
C GLY A 336 35.74 -4.93 -18.81
N ASP A 337 36.21 -3.82 -19.39
CA ASP A 337 37.34 -3.02 -18.90
C ASP A 337 36.95 -1.55 -18.61
N LYS A 338 35.66 -1.25 -18.58
CA LYS A 338 35.16 0.11 -18.40
C LYS A 338 34.36 0.25 -17.12
N PRO A 339 34.91 0.90 -16.10
CA PRO A 339 34.16 1.21 -14.91
C PRO A 339 33.09 2.27 -15.22
N ARG A 340 31.96 2.22 -14.48
CA ARG A 340 30.86 3.16 -14.57
C ARG A 340 30.45 3.68 -13.21
N LEU A 341 29.89 4.89 -13.15
CA LEU A 341 29.37 5.46 -11.92
C LEU A 341 27.86 5.27 -11.86
N LEU A 342 27.38 4.59 -10.82
CA LEU A 342 25.97 4.47 -10.51
C LEU A 342 25.57 5.59 -9.55
N LEU A 343 24.65 6.45 -9.94
CA LEU A 343 24.16 7.56 -9.14
C LEU A 343 22.72 7.33 -8.69
N TYR A 344 22.42 7.63 -7.43
CA TYR A 344 21.09 7.58 -6.83
C TYR A 344 20.45 8.94 -6.92
N ILE A 345 19.38 9.07 -7.69
CA ILE A 345 18.71 10.33 -7.96
C ILE A 345 17.31 10.28 -7.36
N GLU A 346 16.99 11.30 -6.56
CA GLU A 346 15.64 11.56 -6.10
C GLU A 346 14.93 12.50 -7.07
N ASN A 347 13.88 12.01 -7.70
CA ASN A 347 12.94 12.80 -8.48
C ASN A 347 11.68 13.07 -7.68
N SER A 348 11.20 14.30 -7.69
CA SER A 348 9.94 14.63 -7.05
C SER A 348 9.07 15.53 -7.93
N VAL A 349 7.77 15.32 -7.80
CA VAL A 349 6.74 16.12 -8.45
C VAL A 349 5.93 16.81 -7.37
N GLN A 350 5.65 18.08 -7.55
CA GLN A 350 5.00 18.95 -6.57
C GLN A 350 3.75 19.58 -7.17
N ASP A 351 2.79 19.92 -6.32
CA ASP A 351 1.71 20.83 -6.70
C ASP A 351 1.98 22.25 -6.13
N ASP A 352 1.13 23.21 -6.47
CA ASP A 352 1.32 24.61 -6.07
C ASP A 352 0.74 24.92 -4.67
N THR A 353 0.44 23.89 -3.88
CA THR A 353 0.02 24.04 -2.48
C THR A 353 1.24 24.33 -1.62
N THR A 354 1.22 25.44 -0.90
CA THR A 354 2.29 25.82 0.03
C THR A 354 2.00 25.24 1.41
N LEU A 355 2.96 24.52 1.98
CA LEU A 355 2.91 23.97 3.34
C LEU A 355 3.26 25.05 4.38
N ALA A 356 3.06 24.76 5.67
CA ALA A 356 3.32 25.70 6.77
C ALA A 356 4.78 26.15 6.88
N ASP A 357 5.71 25.35 6.38
CA ASP A 357 7.16 25.64 6.32
C ASP A 357 7.57 26.46 5.07
N GLY A 358 6.60 26.86 4.24
CA GLY A 358 6.83 27.60 3.01
C GLY A 358 7.25 26.75 1.80
N THR A 359 7.37 25.45 1.95
CA THR A 359 7.71 24.53 0.84
C THR A 359 6.46 24.15 0.04
N LYS A 360 6.65 23.76 -1.23
CA LYS A 360 5.57 23.18 -2.04
C LYS A 360 5.28 21.75 -1.64
N ARG A 361 4.00 21.36 -1.69
CA ARG A 361 3.57 19.99 -1.36
C ARG A 361 4.07 19.00 -2.40
N THR A 362 4.89 18.04 -1.98
CA THR A 362 5.32 16.93 -2.81
C THR A 362 4.17 15.93 -3.00
N VAL A 363 3.81 15.64 -4.24
CA VAL A 363 2.71 14.73 -4.62
C VAL A 363 3.19 13.38 -5.14
N SER A 364 4.44 13.32 -5.59
CA SER A 364 5.11 12.09 -5.97
C SER A 364 6.59 12.21 -5.72
N LYS A 365 7.20 11.15 -5.22
CA LYS A 365 8.63 11.05 -4.97
C LYS A 365 9.08 9.66 -5.38
N GLU A 366 10.12 9.58 -6.19
CA GLU A 366 10.70 8.32 -6.66
C GLU A 366 12.22 8.37 -6.65
N PHE A 367 12.81 7.20 -6.47
CA PHE A 367 14.24 7.00 -6.67
C PHE A 367 14.49 6.45 -8.06
N ARG A 368 15.52 6.98 -8.72
CA ARG A 368 16.02 6.48 -9.99
C ARG A 368 17.52 6.26 -9.90
N PHE A 369 17.98 5.32 -10.68
CA PHE A 369 19.40 4.98 -10.75
C PHE A 369 19.88 5.31 -12.15
N VAL A 370 20.92 6.13 -12.22
CA VAL A 370 21.52 6.57 -13.49
C VAL A 370 22.96 6.10 -13.51
N GLU A 371 23.34 5.40 -14.53
CA GLU A 371 24.74 5.05 -14.82
C GLU A 371 25.36 6.10 -15.75
N VAL A 372 26.59 6.51 -15.41
CA VAL A 372 27.41 7.40 -16.23
C VAL A 372 28.73 6.72 -16.49
N ASP A 373 29.15 6.66 -17.75
CA ASP A 373 30.47 6.10 -18.15
C ASP A 373 31.56 7.18 -18.26
N ALA A 374 32.77 6.75 -18.55
CA ALA A 374 33.91 7.64 -18.71
C ALA A 374 33.80 8.58 -19.95
N ALA A 375 32.93 8.30 -20.90
CA ALA A 375 32.64 9.18 -22.03
C ALA A 375 31.61 10.26 -21.69
N GLY A 376 31.00 10.21 -20.50
CA GLY A 376 29.92 11.08 -20.07
C GLY A 376 28.54 10.68 -20.60
N GLU A 377 28.42 9.48 -21.17
CA GLU A 377 27.14 8.93 -21.59
C GLU A 377 26.34 8.47 -20.37
N ALA A 378 25.12 8.99 -20.22
CA ALA A 378 24.23 8.66 -19.13
C ALA A 378 23.09 7.77 -19.60
N ARG A 379 22.70 6.76 -18.79
CA ARG A 379 21.58 5.87 -19.06
C ARG A 379 20.79 5.53 -17.80
N ASP A 380 19.53 5.16 -17.94
CA ASP A 380 18.74 4.60 -16.85
C ASP A 380 19.30 3.20 -16.50
N ALA A 381 19.66 3.01 -15.25
CA ALA A 381 20.21 1.75 -14.75
C ALA A 381 19.10 0.74 -14.32
N GLY A 382 17.85 1.11 -14.53
CA GLY A 382 16.71 0.27 -14.19
C GLY A 382 16.35 0.28 -12.70
N TYR A 383 15.71 -0.80 -12.25
CA TYR A 383 15.15 -0.94 -10.93
C TYR A 383 16.11 -1.67 -9.99
N ALA A 384 16.53 -1.00 -8.91
CA ALA A 384 17.41 -1.56 -7.88
C ALA A 384 18.69 -2.27 -8.37
N PRO A 385 19.51 -1.70 -9.29
CA PRO A 385 20.68 -2.34 -9.85
C PRO A 385 21.73 -2.70 -8.81
N TYR A 386 21.77 -1.98 -7.66
CA TYR A 386 22.68 -2.24 -6.56
C TYR A 386 22.51 -3.63 -5.89
N LEU A 387 21.37 -4.31 -6.11
CA LEU A 387 21.14 -5.66 -5.62
C LEU A 387 22.01 -6.71 -6.36
N ASP A 388 22.44 -6.38 -7.57
CA ASP A 388 23.24 -7.24 -8.41
C ASP A 388 24.74 -6.98 -8.27
N TYR A 389 25.12 -5.97 -7.48
CA TYR A 389 26.51 -5.59 -7.24
C TYR A 389 26.93 -5.95 -5.81
N ARG A 390 28.18 -6.35 -5.65
CA ARG A 390 28.79 -6.64 -4.34
C ARG A 390 29.91 -5.68 -3.98
N GLY A 391 30.29 -5.63 -2.72
CA GLY A 391 31.53 -4.99 -2.33
C GLY A 391 32.77 -5.78 -2.82
N PRO A 392 33.91 -5.10 -3.01
CA PRO A 392 35.20 -5.80 -3.29
C PRO A 392 35.51 -6.81 -2.19
N ARG A 393 36.00 -8.00 -2.56
CA ARG A 393 36.53 -8.99 -1.62
C ARG A 393 37.82 -8.48 -1.01
N PRO A 394 38.27 -9.00 0.15
CA PRO A 394 39.54 -8.58 0.75
C PRO A 394 40.73 -8.70 -0.20
N SER A 395 40.78 -9.75 -1.04
CA SER A 395 41.79 -9.95 -2.07
C SER A 395 41.74 -8.94 -3.22
N GLU A 396 40.57 -8.38 -3.50
CA GLU A 396 40.31 -7.43 -4.59
C GLU A 396 40.43 -5.96 -4.14
N ALA A 397 40.42 -5.70 -2.82
CA ALA A 397 40.28 -4.34 -2.27
C ALA A 397 41.40 -3.40 -2.72
N SER A 398 42.65 -3.88 -2.79
CA SER A 398 43.78 -3.07 -3.25
C SER A 398 43.67 -2.70 -4.74
N ALA A 399 43.31 -3.68 -5.59
CA ALA A 399 43.14 -3.46 -7.00
C ALA A 399 41.96 -2.51 -7.27
N ALA A 400 40.84 -2.73 -6.58
CA ALA A 400 39.66 -1.87 -6.68
C ALA A 400 39.96 -0.40 -6.29
N HIS A 401 40.75 -0.21 -5.23
CA HIS A 401 41.21 1.11 -4.81
C HIS A 401 42.10 1.78 -5.86
N THR A 402 43.05 1.03 -6.45
CA THR A 402 43.90 1.55 -7.52
C THR A 402 43.08 1.96 -8.74
N ILE A 403 42.18 1.09 -9.21
CA ILE A 403 41.30 1.38 -10.33
C ILE A 403 40.48 2.65 -10.04
N ALA A 404 39.91 2.77 -8.84
CA ALA A 404 39.11 3.94 -8.50
C ALA A 404 39.91 5.24 -8.49
N SER A 405 41.19 5.19 -8.01
CA SER A 405 42.07 6.36 -7.95
C SER A 405 42.61 6.80 -9.32
N GLU A 406 42.63 5.92 -10.31
CA GLU A 406 43.07 6.20 -11.67
C GLU A 406 42.00 6.80 -12.56
N GLN A 407 40.72 6.89 -12.07
CA GLN A 407 39.61 7.43 -12.86
C GLN A 407 39.58 8.96 -12.82
N GLU A 408 40.40 9.62 -13.65
CA GLU A 408 40.44 11.11 -13.73
C GLU A 408 39.09 11.76 -14.06
N TRP A 409 38.24 11.05 -14.83
CA TRP A 409 36.90 11.55 -15.19
C TRP A 409 35.94 11.73 -14.02
N LEU A 410 36.17 11.05 -12.89
CA LEU A 410 35.40 11.23 -11.66
C LEU A 410 35.60 12.62 -11.01
N ALA A 411 36.64 13.36 -11.40
CA ALA A 411 36.83 14.74 -10.96
C ALA A 411 35.96 15.75 -11.73
N GLY A 412 35.28 15.34 -12.78
CA GLY A 412 34.34 16.17 -13.54
C GLY A 412 33.03 16.41 -12.82
N ASP A 413 32.17 17.26 -13.39
CA ASP A 413 30.82 17.54 -12.88
C ASP A 413 29.82 16.45 -13.31
N ILE A 414 29.99 15.24 -12.75
CA ILE A 414 29.18 14.07 -13.09
C ILE A 414 27.76 14.19 -12.57
N ASP A 415 27.58 14.87 -11.44
CA ASP A 415 26.26 15.13 -10.87
C ASP A 415 25.43 15.96 -11.87
N ALA A 416 26.04 16.93 -12.56
CA ALA A 416 25.34 17.70 -13.57
C ALA A 416 24.94 16.85 -14.78
N LEU A 417 25.79 15.92 -15.23
CA LEU A 417 25.44 15.00 -16.34
C LEU A 417 24.25 14.11 -15.98
N ALA A 418 24.25 13.53 -14.78
CA ALA A 418 23.17 12.67 -14.34
C ALA A 418 21.86 13.44 -14.09
N MET A 419 21.96 14.67 -13.57
CA MET A 419 20.80 15.55 -13.41
C MET A 419 20.23 16.00 -14.75
N ASP A 420 21.07 16.32 -15.73
CA ASP A 420 20.65 16.71 -17.07
C ASP A 420 19.90 15.53 -17.76
N PHE A 421 20.45 14.32 -17.64
CA PHE A 421 19.77 13.10 -18.11
C PHE A 421 18.42 12.91 -17.41
N ALA A 422 18.36 13.04 -16.07
CA ALA A 422 17.13 12.90 -15.32
C ALA A 422 16.08 13.94 -15.73
N ILE A 423 16.49 15.17 -16.01
CA ILE A 423 15.59 16.27 -16.44
C ILE A 423 15.05 16.00 -17.85
N ARG A 424 15.88 15.48 -18.76
CA ARG A 424 15.47 15.28 -20.15
C ARG A 424 14.66 14.00 -20.37
N GLU A 425 15.06 12.90 -19.72
CA GLU A 425 14.52 11.57 -20.06
C GLU A 425 13.56 11.06 -18.96
N ILE A 426 13.91 11.19 -17.69
CA ILE A 426 13.15 10.56 -16.60
C ILE A 426 11.97 11.44 -16.16
N LEU A 427 12.24 12.71 -15.91
CA LEU A 427 11.27 13.63 -15.32
C LEU A 427 10.02 13.87 -16.19
N PRO A 428 10.09 13.95 -17.55
CA PRO A 428 8.89 14.11 -18.36
C PRO A 428 7.95 12.90 -18.28
N VAL A 429 8.50 11.69 -18.16
CA VAL A 429 7.72 10.45 -18.05
C VAL A 429 6.98 10.44 -16.70
N SER A 430 7.69 10.63 -15.60
CA SER A 430 7.12 10.69 -14.24
C SER A 430 6.07 11.80 -14.11
N LEU A 431 6.35 12.98 -14.66
CA LEU A 431 5.41 14.10 -14.63
C LEU A 431 4.11 13.78 -15.41
N LYS A 432 4.23 13.14 -16.57
CA LYS A 432 3.08 12.72 -17.41
C LYS A 432 2.23 11.69 -16.66
N GLU A 433 2.84 10.71 -16.02
CA GLU A 433 2.13 9.69 -15.24
C GLU A 433 1.37 10.30 -14.05
N VAL A 434 2.02 11.17 -13.29
CA VAL A 434 1.40 11.85 -12.15
C VAL A 434 0.23 12.73 -12.61
N ARG A 435 0.40 13.50 -13.70
CA ARG A 435 -0.67 14.33 -14.27
C ARG A 435 -1.85 13.51 -14.75
N ASN A 436 -1.60 12.44 -15.50
CA ASN A 436 -2.65 11.55 -16.03
C ASN A 436 -3.48 10.91 -14.91
N ARG A 437 -2.88 10.62 -13.76
CA ARG A 437 -3.57 10.05 -12.62
C ARG A 437 -4.31 11.10 -11.80
N ARG A 438 -3.67 12.25 -11.48
CA ARG A 438 -4.21 13.22 -10.51
C ARG A 438 -5.17 14.23 -11.10
N ILE A 439 -4.91 14.72 -12.32
CA ILE A 439 -5.76 15.77 -12.89
C ILE A 439 -7.23 15.33 -13.03
N PRO A 440 -7.55 14.14 -13.58
CA PRO A 440 -8.94 13.67 -13.66
C PRO A 440 -9.62 13.52 -12.30
N GLN A 441 -8.86 13.08 -11.27
CA GLN A 441 -9.37 12.97 -9.90
C GLN A 441 -9.73 14.35 -9.32
N ILE A 442 -8.83 15.34 -9.49
CA ILE A 442 -9.04 16.70 -9.00
C ILE A 442 -10.23 17.33 -9.72
N GLU A 443 -10.36 17.17 -11.03
CA GLU A 443 -11.51 17.68 -11.82
C GLU A 443 -12.84 17.08 -11.38
N LYS A 444 -12.84 15.82 -10.98
CA LYS A 444 -14.02 15.16 -10.43
C LYS A 444 -14.40 15.75 -9.08
N ILE A 445 -13.42 15.96 -8.19
CA ILE A 445 -13.61 16.60 -6.89
C ILE A 445 -14.09 18.04 -7.09
N GLU A 446 -13.50 18.78 -8.02
CA GLU A 446 -13.86 20.16 -8.35
C GLU A 446 -15.35 20.27 -8.72
N ARG A 447 -15.80 19.43 -9.66
CA ARG A 447 -17.21 19.37 -10.08
C ARG A 447 -18.16 19.02 -8.91
N ALA A 448 -17.78 18.03 -8.09
CA ALA A 448 -18.60 17.60 -6.96
C ALA A 448 -18.69 18.68 -5.86
N VAL A 449 -17.58 19.36 -5.55
CA VAL A 449 -17.54 20.47 -4.58
C VAL A 449 -18.33 21.65 -5.07
N ASP A 450 -18.16 22.02 -6.35
CA ASP A 450 -18.85 23.13 -6.99
C ASP A 450 -20.37 22.94 -6.95
N ALA A 451 -20.85 21.80 -7.42
CA ALA A 451 -22.28 21.47 -7.43
C ALA A 451 -22.85 21.47 -6.00
N ARG A 452 -22.23 20.75 -5.09
CA ARG A 452 -22.71 20.63 -3.71
C ARG A 452 -22.79 21.96 -2.98
N LEU A 453 -21.72 22.77 -3.00
CA LEU A 453 -21.71 24.04 -2.27
C LEU A 453 -22.61 25.08 -2.91
N THR A 454 -22.83 25.01 -4.23
CA THR A 454 -23.82 25.83 -4.94
C THR A 454 -25.24 25.47 -4.51
N ASP A 455 -25.57 24.18 -4.47
CA ASP A 455 -26.89 23.71 -4.05
C ASP A 455 -27.19 24.06 -2.58
N GLU A 456 -26.20 23.89 -1.70
CA GLU A 456 -26.33 24.25 -0.29
C GLU A 456 -26.53 25.79 -0.12
N ALA A 457 -25.78 26.61 -0.87
CA ALA A 457 -25.94 28.06 -0.82
C ALA A 457 -27.33 28.50 -1.33
N ASN A 458 -27.78 27.95 -2.45
CA ASN A 458 -29.13 28.21 -3.01
C ASN A 458 -30.26 27.80 -2.05
N TYR A 459 -30.08 26.66 -1.36
CA TYR A 459 -31.03 26.23 -0.31
C TYR A 459 -31.15 27.27 0.81
N TRP A 460 -29.98 27.80 1.30
CA TRP A 460 -29.99 28.79 2.36
C TRP A 460 -30.53 30.16 1.91
N ASP A 461 -30.35 30.55 0.65
CA ASP A 461 -30.97 31.74 0.07
C ASP A 461 -32.51 31.61 0.02
N GLY A 462 -32.99 30.47 -0.48
CA GLY A 462 -34.44 30.20 -0.47
C GLY A 462 -35.01 30.21 0.95
N ARG A 463 -34.25 29.64 1.91
CA ARG A 463 -34.64 29.65 3.31
C ARG A 463 -34.63 31.04 3.94
N ALA A 464 -33.66 31.89 3.56
CA ALA A 464 -33.59 33.28 4.00
C ALA A 464 -34.78 34.08 3.52
N TRP A 465 -35.18 33.89 2.26
CA TRP A 465 -36.34 34.52 1.67
C TRP A 465 -37.64 34.10 2.40
N GLU A 466 -37.86 32.82 2.64
CA GLU A 466 -39.02 32.33 3.40
C GLU A 466 -39.07 32.89 4.84
N LEU A 467 -37.95 33.03 5.50
CA LEU A 467 -37.87 33.58 6.83
C LEU A 467 -38.17 35.08 6.85
N GLU A 468 -37.67 35.84 5.86
CA GLU A 468 -37.93 37.26 5.69
C GLU A 468 -39.42 37.53 5.50
N GLU A 469 -40.11 36.72 4.69
CA GLU A 469 -41.56 36.82 4.48
C GLU A 469 -42.33 36.53 5.80
N LYS A 470 -41.89 35.56 6.60
CA LYS A 470 -42.50 35.26 7.92
C LYS A 470 -42.24 36.38 8.92
N GLU A 471 -41.04 36.98 8.92
CA GLU A 471 -40.71 38.12 9.76
C GLU A 471 -41.52 39.37 9.40
N LYS A 472 -41.73 39.66 8.10
CA LYS A 472 -42.64 40.73 7.63
C LYS A 472 -44.10 40.51 8.08
N GLN A 473 -44.53 39.25 8.22
CA GLN A 473 -45.85 38.91 8.73
C GLN A 473 -45.94 38.92 10.28
N GLY A 474 -44.90 39.36 10.98
CA GLY A 474 -44.85 39.42 12.43
C GLY A 474 -44.72 38.06 13.15
N LYS A 475 -44.42 36.99 12.42
CA LYS A 475 -44.25 35.64 12.99
C LYS A 475 -42.87 35.48 13.59
N LYS A 476 -42.79 35.06 14.85
CA LYS A 476 -41.48 34.72 15.48
C LYS A 476 -40.88 33.48 14.83
N THR A 477 -39.70 33.62 14.28
CA THR A 477 -38.91 32.51 13.70
C THR A 477 -37.77 32.13 14.63
N ARG A 478 -37.43 30.82 14.67
CA ARG A 478 -36.34 30.29 15.50
C ARG A 478 -34.97 30.65 14.93
N LEU A 479 -34.89 30.90 13.62
CA LEU A 479 -33.71 31.36 12.88
C LEU A 479 -34.09 32.68 12.17
N SER A 480 -33.23 33.69 12.24
CA SER A 480 -33.49 34.94 11.51
C SER A 480 -33.07 34.83 10.04
N SER A 481 -33.81 35.60 9.17
CA SER A 481 -33.47 35.69 7.74
C SER A 481 -32.03 36.14 7.51
N LEU A 482 -31.51 37.06 8.34
CA LEU A 482 -30.12 37.54 8.31
C LEU A 482 -29.09 36.41 8.55
N ASN A 483 -29.35 35.55 9.53
CA ASN A 483 -28.47 34.43 9.82
C ASN A 483 -28.47 33.37 8.70
N ALA A 484 -29.62 33.18 8.05
CA ALA A 484 -29.73 32.28 6.90
C ALA A 484 -28.92 32.85 5.69
N ARG A 485 -28.99 34.16 5.43
CA ARG A 485 -28.20 34.83 4.39
C ARG A 485 -26.68 34.73 4.68
N ARG A 486 -26.24 35.04 5.90
CA ARG A 486 -24.84 34.87 6.28
C ARG A 486 -24.35 33.46 6.01
N ARG A 487 -25.18 32.46 6.26
CA ARG A 487 -24.81 31.06 6.01
C ARG A 487 -24.68 30.73 4.51
N ALA A 488 -25.51 31.35 3.66
CA ALA A 488 -25.35 31.25 2.21
C ALA A 488 -24.05 31.92 1.73
N ASP A 489 -23.74 33.10 2.28
CA ASP A 489 -22.49 33.82 1.94
C ASP A 489 -21.24 33.06 2.41
N ASP A 490 -21.23 32.55 3.65
CA ASP A 490 -20.15 31.69 4.17
C ASP A 490 -19.90 30.45 3.26
N LEU A 491 -20.97 29.85 2.70
CA LEU A 491 -20.85 28.72 1.78
C LEU A 491 -20.27 29.13 0.43
N ARG A 492 -20.61 30.33 -0.07
CA ARG A 492 -20.03 30.88 -1.30
C ARG A 492 -18.53 31.16 -1.14
N ASP A 493 -18.14 31.79 -0.02
CA ASP A 493 -16.76 32.08 0.30
C ASP A 493 -15.95 30.77 0.43
N ARG A 494 -16.51 29.78 1.12
CA ARG A 494 -15.91 28.45 1.25
C ARG A 494 -15.79 27.74 -0.10
N ARG A 495 -16.80 27.85 -0.98
CA ARG A 495 -16.74 27.33 -2.34
C ARG A 495 -15.59 27.97 -3.11
N GLN A 496 -15.48 29.30 -3.09
CA GLN A 496 -14.42 30.02 -3.80
C GLN A 496 -13.03 29.63 -3.27
N MET A 497 -12.84 29.57 -1.96
CA MET A 497 -11.58 29.16 -1.35
C MET A 497 -11.23 27.73 -1.77
N ARG A 498 -12.17 26.78 -1.70
CA ARG A 498 -11.90 25.38 -2.03
C ARG A 498 -11.60 25.17 -3.51
N LEU A 499 -12.29 25.86 -4.40
CA LEU A 499 -12.00 25.84 -5.84
C LEU A 499 -10.60 26.40 -6.13
N ALA A 500 -10.22 27.50 -5.47
CA ALA A 500 -8.87 28.06 -5.60
C ALA A 500 -7.78 27.10 -5.09
N GLU A 501 -8.02 26.37 -3.99
CA GLU A 501 -7.12 25.33 -3.50
C GLU A 501 -6.98 24.19 -4.53
N LEU A 502 -8.09 23.71 -5.09
CA LEU A 502 -8.09 22.65 -6.10
C LEU A 502 -7.35 23.07 -7.38
N GLN A 503 -7.41 24.34 -7.77
CA GLN A 503 -6.62 24.86 -8.89
C GLN A 503 -5.11 24.83 -8.59
N ARG A 504 -4.68 25.12 -7.36
CA ARG A 504 -3.30 24.97 -6.92
C ARG A 504 -2.88 23.49 -6.93
N GLU A 505 -3.73 22.59 -6.44
CA GLU A 505 -3.50 21.13 -6.49
C GLU A 505 -3.38 20.59 -7.93
N LYS A 506 -4.06 21.23 -8.90
CA LYS A 506 -4.04 20.89 -10.34
C LYS A 506 -2.77 21.37 -11.03
N THR A 507 -2.10 22.38 -10.46
CA THR A 507 -0.86 22.93 -10.99
C THR A 507 0.32 22.04 -10.60
N ILE A 508 0.52 20.96 -11.35
CA ILE A 508 1.54 19.94 -11.09
C ILE A 508 2.83 20.31 -11.82
N THR A 509 3.90 20.47 -11.08
CA THR A 509 5.24 20.87 -11.58
C THR A 509 6.31 19.91 -11.08
N PRO A 510 7.39 19.70 -11.87
CA PRO A 510 8.53 18.93 -11.38
C PRO A 510 9.36 19.76 -10.41
N ALA A 511 9.97 19.12 -9.42
CA ALA A 511 11.05 19.68 -8.65
C ALA A 511 12.40 19.34 -9.29
N THR A 512 13.44 20.09 -8.94
CA THR A 512 14.80 19.79 -9.39
C THR A 512 15.25 18.44 -8.83
N PRO A 513 15.72 17.49 -9.68
CA PRO A 513 16.28 16.24 -9.22
C PRO A 513 17.46 16.46 -8.28
N ARG A 514 17.67 15.52 -7.36
CA ARG A 514 18.77 15.59 -6.39
C ARG A 514 19.57 14.31 -6.40
N VAL A 515 20.88 14.40 -6.57
CA VAL A 515 21.80 13.27 -6.36
C VAL A 515 21.94 13.05 -4.85
N LEU A 516 21.65 11.87 -4.39
CA LEU A 516 21.70 11.48 -2.98
C LEU A 516 23.02 10.79 -2.62
N GLY A 517 23.64 10.12 -3.59
CA GLY A 517 24.87 9.38 -3.44
C GLY A 517 25.22 8.65 -4.71
N GLY A 518 26.35 7.95 -4.71
CA GLY A 518 26.79 7.17 -5.85
C GLY A 518 27.72 6.03 -5.47
N ALA A 519 28.00 5.17 -6.44
CA ALA A 519 28.93 4.08 -6.32
C ALA A 519 29.70 3.92 -7.64
N LEU A 520 31.02 3.77 -7.55
CA LEU A 520 31.81 3.33 -8.70
C LEU A 520 31.63 1.82 -8.88
N VAL A 521 31.08 1.40 -9.99
CA VAL A 521 30.89 0.00 -10.33
C VAL A 521 32.05 -0.44 -11.22
N ILE A 522 32.82 -1.39 -10.72
CA ILE A 522 34.00 -1.95 -11.42
C ILE A 522 33.59 -3.30 -12.01
N PRO A 523 33.79 -3.52 -13.33
CA PRO A 523 33.64 -4.83 -13.92
C PRO A 523 34.59 -5.85 -13.28
N VAL A 524 34.11 -7.08 -13.02
CA VAL A 524 34.94 -8.15 -12.48
C VAL A 524 36.15 -8.47 -13.37
N GLY A 525 35.99 -8.23 -14.70
CA GLY A 525 37.09 -8.41 -15.66
C GLY A 525 38.35 -7.56 -15.40
N MET A 526 38.20 -6.45 -14.65
CA MET A 526 39.34 -5.58 -14.27
C MET A 526 40.06 -6.01 -12.99
N LEU A 527 39.51 -6.97 -12.26
CA LEU A 527 40.02 -7.39 -10.98
C LEU A 527 40.89 -8.67 -11.10
N PRO A 528 41.86 -8.89 -10.20
CA PRO A 528 42.64 -10.11 -10.19
C PRO A 528 41.73 -11.32 -9.97
N HIS A 529 41.77 -12.30 -10.89
CA HIS A 529 41.05 -13.54 -10.76
C HIS A 529 41.88 -14.57 -9.98
N ASP A 530 41.31 -15.24 -9.00
CA ASP A 530 41.84 -16.47 -8.44
C ASP A 530 41.90 -17.51 -9.55
N SER A 531 43.08 -18.09 -9.81
CA SER A 531 43.47 -18.91 -10.95
C SER A 531 42.75 -20.27 -11.09
N HIS A 532 41.52 -20.42 -10.55
CA HIS A 532 40.71 -21.65 -10.67
C HIS A 532 39.45 -21.53 -11.50
N ALA A 533 39.14 -20.35 -12.04
CA ALA A 533 38.11 -20.23 -13.08
C ALA A 533 38.78 -20.41 -14.44
N THR A 534 38.62 -21.58 -15.04
CA THR A 534 39.10 -21.90 -16.38
C THR A 534 38.69 -20.79 -17.36
N ALA A 535 39.66 -20.23 -18.07
CA ALA A 535 39.50 -19.19 -19.08
C ALA A 535 38.75 -19.66 -20.34
N GLU A 536 37.78 -20.53 -20.18
CA GLU A 536 37.02 -21.14 -21.27
C GLU A 536 35.64 -20.49 -21.42
N SER A 537 35.63 -19.36 -21.98
CA SER A 537 34.70 -18.80 -22.98
C SER A 537 34.92 -17.30 -23.08
N SER A 538 35.27 -16.81 -24.25
CA SER A 538 35.39 -15.38 -24.51
C SER A 538 34.08 -14.66 -24.15
N ALA A 539 34.15 -13.41 -23.71
CA ALA A 539 32.95 -12.58 -23.43
C ALA A 539 31.96 -12.59 -24.64
N ALA A 540 32.49 -12.72 -25.87
CA ALA A 540 31.71 -12.87 -27.08
C ALA A 540 30.90 -14.17 -27.10
N GLY A 541 31.50 -15.32 -26.76
CA GLY A 541 30.79 -16.61 -26.75
C GLY A 541 29.70 -16.69 -25.69
N ARG A 542 29.89 -16.09 -24.53
CA ARG A 542 28.83 -16.00 -23.50
C ARG A 542 27.64 -15.18 -23.98
N ARG A 543 27.90 -14.04 -24.62
CA ARG A 543 26.84 -13.19 -25.15
C ARG A 543 26.05 -13.87 -26.28
N GLU A 544 26.71 -14.70 -27.10
CA GLU A 544 26.03 -15.52 -28.11
C GLU A 544 25.10 -16.56 -27.47
N VAL A 545 25.55 -17.23 -26.42
CA VAL A 545 24.75 -18.21 -25.67
C VAL A 545 23.55 -17.55 -24.98
N GLU A 546 23.71 -16.37 -24.37
CA GLU A 546 22.62 -15.59 -23.77
C GLU A 546 21.58 -15.15 -24.82
N LEU A 547 22.04 -14.61 -25.96
CA LEU A 547 21.15 -14.20 -27.03
C LEU A 547 20.43 -15.39 -27.69
N ALA A 548 21.07 -16.56 -27.77
CA ALA A 548 20.43 -17.79 -28.24
C ALA A 548 19.34 -18.23 -27.26
N GLY A 549 19.64 -18.18 -25.95
CA GLY A 549 18.67 -18.46 -24.88
C GLY A 549 17.44 -17.55 -24.96
N MET A 550 17.65 -16.24 -25.05
CA MET A 550 16.56 -15.27 -25.19
C MET A 550 15.68 -15.55 -26.40
N ARG A 551 16.29 -15.82 -27.56
CA ARG A 551 15.54 -16.14 -28.79
C ARG A 551 14.73 -17.42 -28.65
N ALA A 552 15.30 -18.48 -28.07
CA ALA A 552 14.63 -19.74 -27.82
C ALA A 552 13.38 -19.57 -26.95
N VAL A 553 13.51 -18.90 -25.82
CA VAL A 553 12.40 -18.67 -24.90
C VAL A 553 11.32 -17.79 -25.54
N MET A 554 11.70 -16.71 -26.23
CA MET A 554 10.76 -15.85 -26.96
C MET A 554 9.97 -16.61 -28.04
N ALA A 555 10.59 -17.58 -28.71
CA ALA A 555 9.93 -18.44 -29.68
C ALA A 555 8.93 -19.39 -29.02
N ILE A 556 9.34 -20.05 -27.92
CA ILE A 556 8.47 -20.96 -27.14
C ILE A 556 7.23 -20.22 -26.63
N GLU A 557 7.40 -19.03 -26.07
CA GLU A 557 6.25 -18.26 -25.56
C GLU A 557 5.26 -17.89 -26.67
N ARG A 558 5.75 -17.52 -27.86
CA ARG A 558 4.87 -17.28 -29.03
C ARG A 558 4.15 -18.55 -29.50
N GLU A 559 4.83 -19.69 -29.50
CA GLU A 559 4.21 -21.00 -29.84
C GLU A 559 3.12 -21.39 -28.84
N LEU A 560 3.29 -21.05 -27.56
CA LEU A 560 2.28 -21.22 -26.51
C LEU A 560 1.09 -20.24 -26.64
N GLY A 561 1.14 -19.31 -27.59
CA GLY A 561 0.10 -18.30 -27.81
C GLY A 561 0.22 -17.08 -26.91
N PHE A 562 1.32 -16.91 -26.20
CA PHE A 562 1.57 -15.77 -25.31
C PHE A 562 2.25 -14.62 -26.07
N THR A 563 2.28 -13.43 -25.44
CA THR A 563 2.90 -12.25 -26.05
C THR A 563 4.13 -11.84 -25.24
N PRO A 564 5.34 -12.37 -25.59
CA PRO A 564 6.57 -12.07 -24.87
C PRO A 564 7.14 -10.70 -25.27
N ARG A 565 7.69 -9.98 -24.29
CA ARG A 565 8.41 -8.72 -24.41
C ARG A 565 9.76 -8.83 -23.72
N ASP A 566 10.81 -8.37 -24.38
CA ASP A 566 12.16 -8.30 -23.81
C ASP A 566 12.22 -7.15 -22.78
N ARG A 567 12.67 -7.47 -21.58
CA ARG A 567 12.85 -6.57 -20.42
C ARG A 567 14.25 -6.66 -19.84
N SER A 568 15.16 -7.36 -20.49
CA SER A 568 16.53 -7.60 -19.97
C SER A 568 17.30 -6.32 -19.65
N ALA A 569 17.01 -5.22 -20.36
CA ALA A 569 17.61 -3.91 -20.10
C ALA A 569 17.02 -3.17 -18.89
N ASP A 570 15.86 -3.59 -18.37
CA ASP A 570 15.11 -2.85 -17.32
C ASP A 570 15.55 -3.20 -15.89
N ASN A 571 16.43 -4.20 -15.71
CA ASN A 571 16.88 -4.72 -14.40
C ASN A 571 15.72 -4.96 -13.40
N CYS A 572 14.62 -5.54 -13.89
CA CYS A 572 13.41 -5.74 -13.11
C CYS A 572 13.36 -7.11 -12.40
N GLY A 573 14.44 -7.91 -12.46
CA GLY A 573 14.53 -9.23 -11.84
C GLY A 573 14.05 -10.37 -12.72
N TYR A 574 13.79 -10.11 -14.00
CA TYR A 574 13.48 -11.07 -15.06
C TYR A 574 13.78 -10.48 -16.43
N ASP A 575 14.04 -11.35 -17.41
CA ASP A 575 14.45 -10.96 -18.76
C ASP A 575 13.25 -10.80 -19.72
N ILE A 576 12.22 -11.63 -19.58
CA ILE A 576 11.07 -11.63 -20.47
C ILE A 576 9.77 -11.48 -19.69
N GLU A 577 8.94 -10.53 -20.10
CA GLU A 577 7.56 -10.37 -19.65
C GLU A 577 6.63 -10.96 -20.71
N SER A 578 5.91 -12.01 -20.39
CA SER A 578 5.02 -12.68 -21.34
C SER A 578 3.55 -12.54 -20.90
N VAL A 579 2.75 -11.82 -21.71
CA VAL A 579 1.33 -11.59 -21.43
C VAL A 579 0.53 -12.84 -21.74
N VAL A 580 -0.23 -13.32 -20.76
CA VAL A 580 -1.10 -14.51 -20.87
C VAL A 580 -2.44 -14.08 -21.49
N PRO A 581 -2.98 -14.82 -22.49
CA PRO A 581 -4.29 -14.51 -23.06
C PRO A 581 -5.43 -14.55 -22.06
N ASP A 582 -6.43 -13.66 -22.24
CA ASP A 582 -7.60 -13.50 -21.34
C ASP A 582 -8.34 -14.81 -21.08
N GLU A 583 -8.37 -15.73 -22.02
CA GLU A 583 -9.03 -17.04 -21.93
C GLU A 583 -8.42 -17.95 -20.85
N LEU A 584 -7.15 -17.71 -20.51
CA LEU A 584 -6.40 -18.47 -19.49
C LEU A 584 -6.33 -17.77 -18.13
N TYR A 585 -6.74 -16.50 -18.03
CA TYR A 585 -6.70 -15.72 -16.79
C TYR A 585 -7.48 -16.33 -15.61
N ALA A 586 -8.55 -17.05 -15.89
CA ALA A 586 -9.37 -17.65 -14.83
C ALA A 586 -8.61 -18.68 -13.98
N LYS A 587 -7.42 -19.11 -14.41
CA LYS A 587 -6.63 -20.19 -13.80
C LYS A 587 -5.19 -19.82 -13.43
N GLY A 588 -4.74 -18.60 -13.68
CA GLY A 588 -3.34 -18.23 -13.45
C GLY A 588 -3.07 -16.73 -13.48
N PRO A 589 -1.79 -16.32 -13.39
CA PRO A 589 -1.37 -14.92 -13.45
C PRO A 589 -1.59 -14.34 -14.86
N ALA A 590 -1.79 -13.03 -14.94
CA ALA A 590 -1.93 -12.31 -16.20
C ALA A 590 -0.58 -12.17 -16.94
N LEU A 591 0.51 -12.15 -16.18
CA LEU A 591 1.87 -12.04 -16.66
C LEU A 591 2.69 -13.26 -16.24
N ARG A 592 3.54 -13.73 -17.14
CA ARG A 592 4.64 -14.63 -16.82
C ARG A 592 5.93 -13.84 -16.84
N MET A 593 6.70 -13.96 -15.78
CA MET A 593 7.98 -13.29 -15.58
C MET A 593 9.07 -14.33 -15.71
N ILE A 594 9.81 -14.28 -16.81
CA ILE A 594 10.73 -15.35 -17.18
C ILE A 594 12.16 -14.84 -17.09
N GLU A 595 12.94 -15.44 -16.22
CA GLU A 595 14.39 -15.27 -16.18
C GLU A 595 15.07 -16.30 -17.07
N VAL A 596 15.94 -15.87 -17.98
CA VAL A 596 16.58 -16.73 -18.96
C VAL A 596 18.05 -16.94 -18.61
N LYS A 597 18.44 -18.18 -18.41
CA LYS A 597 19.84 -18.56 -18.13
C LYS A 597 20.39 -19.44 -19.26
N GLY A 598 21.05 -18.81 -20.24
CA GLY A 598 21.77 -19.51 -21.28
C GLY A 598 23.06 -20.14 -20.73
N ARG A 599 23.33 -21.42 -21.04
CA ARG A 599 24.54 -22.16 -20.69
C ARG A 599 24.98 -23.05 -21.84
N ALA A 600 26.28 -23.24 -21.95
CA ALA A 600 26.82 -24.24 -22.87
C ALA A 600 26.42 -25.65 -22.39
N ALA A 601 26.26 -26.58 -23.32
CA ALA A 601 25.92 -27.97 -23.03
C ALA A 601 26.89 -28.59 -22.01
N GLY A 602 26.35 -29.30 -21.00
CA GLY A 602 27.12 -29.93 -19.94
C GLY A 602 27.48 -29.02 -18.76
N ALA A 603 27.00 -27.79 -18.69
CA ALA A 603 27.13 -26.94 -17.52
C ALA A 603 26.36 -27.54 -16.32
N THR A 604 26.98 -27.59 -15.15
CA THR A 604 26.37 -28.13 -13.92
C THR A 604 25.81 -27.07 -13.00
N THR A 605 26.19 -25.81 -13.19
CA THR A 605 25.80 -24.70 -12.31
C THR A 605 25.27 -23.49 -13.08
N VAL A 606 24.42 -22.74 -12.40
CA VAL A 606 23.86 -21.49 -12.91
C VAL A 606 23.96 -20.39 -11.85
N THR A 607 24.37 -19.20 -12.26
CA THR A 607 24.43 -18.03 -11.40
C THR A 607 23.13 -17.27 -11.48
N VAL A 608 22.48 -17.05 -10.34
CA VAL A 608 21.25 -16.26 -10.23
C VAL A 608 21.50 -15.07 -9.32
N SER A 609 21.09 -13.89 -9.72
CA SER A 609 21.29 -12.68 -8.94
C SER A 609 20.31 -12.57 -7.78
N HIS A 610 20.64 -11.70 -6.83
CA HIS A 610 19.78 -11.38 -5.70
C HIS A 610 18.42 -10.86 -6.17
N ASN A 611 18.42 -9.95 -7.15
CA ASN A 611 17.18 -9.35 -7.70
C ASN A 611 16.27 -10.40 -8.34
N GLU A 612 16.81 -11.35 -9.09
CA GLU A 612 16.08 -12.45 -9.72
C GLU A 612 15.44 -13.39 -8.68
N VAL A 613 16.20 -13.74 -7.62
CA VAL A 613 15.66 -14.56 -6.52
C VAL A 613 14.54 -13.83 -5.80
N MET A 614 14.69 -12.52 -5.56
CA MET A 614 13.65 -11.71 -4.90
C MET A 614 12.38 -11.62 -5.74
N CYS A 615 12.50 -11.44 -7.05
CA CYS A 615 11.36 -11.47 -7.97
C CYS A 615 10.61 -12.81 -7.92
N ALA A 616 11.35 -13.92 -7.95
CA ALA A 616 10.77 -15.26 -7.87
C ALA A 616 10.01 -15.51 -6.56
N LEU A 617 10.55 -15.04 -5.43
CA LEU A 617 9.92 -15.17 -4.12
C LEU A 617 8.70 -14.26 -3.96
N ASN A 618 8.70 -13.09 -4.59
CA ASN A 618 7.57 -12.15 -4.57
C ASN A 618 6.38 -12.66 -5.41
N ARG A 619 6.66 -13.35 -6.52
CA ARG A 619 5.64 -13.85 -7.45
C ARG A 619 5.89 -15.31 -7.87
N PRO A 620 5.85 -16.24 -6.89
CA PRO A 620 6.15 -17.64 -7.16
C PRO A 620 5.22 -18.29 -8.19
N ASP A 621 3.97 -17.82 -8.29
CA ASP A 621 2.95 -18.28 -9.24
C ASP A 621 3.14 -17.73 -10.67
N ALA A 622 3.87 -16.62 -10.83
CA ALA A 622 4.11 -15.95 -12.12
C ALA A 622 5.54 -16.09 -12.63
N PHE A 623 6.50 -16.34 -11.73
CA PHE A 623 7.91 -16.43 -12.08
C PHE A 623 8.29 -17.80 -12.64
N VAL A 624 9.09 -17.80 -13.70
CA VAL A 624 9.63 -19.01 -14.34
C VAL A 624 11.13 -18.81 -14.58
N LEU A 625 11.94 -19.76 -14.12
CA LEU A 625 13.34 -19.84 -14.49
C LEU A 625 13.49 -20.71 -15.75
N ALA A 626 13.92 -20.11 -16.86
CA ALA A 626 14.21 -20.80 -18.11
C ALA A 626 15.69 -21.12 -18.20
N LEU A 627 16.04 -22.39 -18.03
CA LEU A 627 17.39 -22.90 -18.27
C LEU A 627 17.50 -23.34 -19.74
N VAL A 628 18.41 -22.70 -20.48
CA VAL A 628 18.65 -22.99 -21.90
C VAL A 628 20.04 -23.52 -22.10
N GLU A 629 20.17 -24.80 -22.39
CA GLU A 629 21.41 -25.43 -22.81
C GLU A 629 21.59 -25.24 -24.31
N VAL A 630 22.74 -24.69 -24.70
CA VAL A 630 23.10 -24.41 -26.11
C VAL A 630 24.22 -25.35 -26.55
N ASP A 631 23.93 -26.16 -27.56
CA ASP A 631 24.88 -27.08 -28.21
C ASP A 631 24.92 -26.81 -29.69
N GLY A 632 25.87 -26.01 -30.16
CA GLY A 632 25.94 -25.57 -31.55
C GLY A 632 24.65 -24.87 -32.00
N ASN A 633 23.93 -25.46 -32.94
CA ASN A 633 22.66 -24.96 -33.46
C ASN A 633 21.43 -25.50 -32.73
N THR A 634 21.59 -26.29 -31.67
CA THR A 634 20.48 -26.88 -30.91
C THR A 634 20.36 -26.22 -29.55
N THR A 635 19.16 -25.91 -29.14
CA THR A 635 18.87 -25.46 -27.78
C THR A 635 17.91 -26.40 -27.07
N ARG A 636 18.23 -26.77 -25.81
CA ARG A 636 17.34 -27.50 -24.92
C ARG A 636 16.90 -26.59 -23.79
N THR A 637 15.63 -26.26 -23.76
CA THR A 637 15.03 -25.35 -22.79
C THR A 637 14.22 -26.09 -21.76
N SER A 638 14.47 -25.84 -20.46
CA SER A 638 13.68 -26.33 -19.33
C SER A 638 13.10 -25.16 -18.56
N TYR A 639 11.78 -25.13 -18.34
CA TYR A 639 11.10 -24.14 -17.53
C TYR A 639 10.87 -24.69 -16.12
N ILE A 640 11.33 -23.98 -15.11
CA ILE A 640 11.21 -24.34 -13.69
C ILE A 640 10.36 -23.29 -12.99
N ALA A 641 9.20 -23.70 -12.47
CA ALA A 641 8.40 -22.89 -11.55
C ALA A 641 8.86 -23.13 -10.11
N HIS A 642 8.65 -22.16 -9.22
CA HIS A 642 9.04 -22.22 -7.81
C HIS A 642 10.51 -22.62 -7.56
N PRO A 643 11.50 -22.03 -8.31
CA PRO A 643 12.89 -22.49 -8.24
C PRO A 643 13.56 -22.21 -6.90
N PHE A 644 13.05 -21.27 -6.09
CA PHE A 644 13.64 -20.82 -4.83
C PHE A 644 12.63 -20.88 -3.69
N THR A 645 13.09 -21.29 -2.50
CA THR A 645 12.30 -21.43 -1.27
C THR A 645 12.69 -20.49 -0.16
N SER A 646 13.83 -19.80 -0.30
CA SER A 646 14.35 -18.88 0.72
C SER A 646 15.17 -17.75 0.08
N PRO A 647 15.18 -16.55 0.69
CA PRO A 647 16.02 -15.45 0.21
C PRO A 647 17.50 -15.80 0.35
N PRO A 648 18.36 -15.28 -0.54
CA PRO A 648 19.80 -15.39 -0.41
C PRO A 648 20.30 -14.54 0.78
N ASP A 649 21.58 -14.73 1.16
CA ASP A 649 22.22 -13.87 2.16
C ASP A 649 22.13 -12.41 1.70
N TYR A 650 21.81 -11.50 2.63
CA TYR A 650 21.69 -10.06 2.36
C TYR A 650 22.91 -9.44 1.68
N ALA A 651 24.11 -9.96 1.99
CA ALA A 651 25.37 -9.48 1.42
C ALA A 651 25.74 -10.15 0.08
N ALA A 652 24.97 -11.15 -0.38
CA ALA A 652 25.23 -11.86 -1.63
C ALA A 652 24.52 -11.18 -2.79
N ALA A 653 25.27 -10.65 -3.77
CA ALA A 653 24.71 -10.10 -5.00
C ALA A 653 24.25 -11.20 -5.95
N SER A 654 24.88 -12.35 -5.93
CA SER A 654 24.52 -13.53 -6.73
C SER A 654 24.85 -14.83 -6.01
N THR A 655 24.17 -15.89 -6.38
CA THR A 655 24.38 -17.24 -5.83
C THR A 655 24.50 -18.23 -6.98
N ASN A 656 25.48 -19.14 -6.88
CA ASN A 656 25.62 -20.25 -7.79
C ASN A 656 24.77 -21.43 -7.31
N TYR A 657 23.83 -21.82 -8.15
CA TYR A 657 22.97 -22.97 -7.90
C TYR A 657 23.37 -24.15 -8.77
N ASP A 658 23.34 -25.34 -8.21
CA ASP A 658 23.45 -26.59 -8.96
C ASP A 658 22.16 -26.81 -9.78
N ILE A 659 22.30 -27.03 -11.09
CA ILE A 659 21.16 -27.17 -12.02
C ILE A 659 20.28 -28.36 -11.66
N ALA A 660 20.88 -29.50 -11.29
CA ALA A 660 20.13 -30.70 -10.93
C ALA A 660 19.28 -30.47 -9.67
N ARG A 661 19.85 -29.79 -8.66
CA ARG A 661 19.13 -29.43 -7.43
C ARG A 661 18.02 -28.42 -7.68
N LEU A 662 18.19 -27.46 -8.60
CA LEU A 662 17.12 -26.53 -8.96
C LEU A 662 15.94 -27.26 -9.64
N LYS A 663 16.24 -28.26 -10.50
CA LYS A 663 15.20 -29.08 -11.13
C LYS A 663 14.52 -30.01 -10.13
N GLU A 664 15.20 -30.46 -9.06
CA GLU A 664 14.63 -31.27 -7.99
C GLU A 664 13.79 -30.45 -7.00
N ALA A 665 14.21 -29.21 -6.70
CA ALA A 665 13.55 -28.35 -5.73
C ALA A 665 12.34 -27.61 -6.30
N GLY A 666 12.38 -27.28 -7.59
CA GLY A 666 11.29 -26.61 -8.30
C GLY A 666 10.48 -27.57 -9.16
N ASP A 667 9.41 -27.07 -9.74
CA ASP A 667 8.52 -27.82 -10.63
C ASP A 667 8.95 -27.60 -12.08
N VAL A 668 9.46 -28.64 -12.76
CA VAL A 668 9.74 -28.56 -14.20
C VAL A 668 8.41 -28.63 -14.97
N ILE A 669 7.96 -27.48 -15.48
CA ILE A 669 6.65 -27.35 -16.13
C ILE A 669 6.71 -27.49 -17.66
N LEU A 670 7.90 -27.41 -18.26
CA LEU A 670 8.08 -27.56 -19.71
C LEU A 670 9.53 -27.98 -20.01
N GLU A 671 9.68 -28.89 -20.98
CA GLU A 671 10.98 -29.18 -21.64
C GLU A 671 10.79 -29.16 -23.16
N ARG A 672 11.68 -28.44 -23.86
CA ARG A 672 11.65 -28.30 -25.33
C ARG A 672 13.06 -28.36 -25.91
N GLU A 673 13.17 -28.99 -27.07
CA GLU A 673 14.37 -28.99 -27.88
C GLU A 673 14.06 -28.29 -29.20
N GLN A 674 14.91 -27.34 -29.63
CA GLN A 674 14.73 -26.57 -30.84
C GLN A 674 16.04 -26.52 -31.64
N GLU A 675 15.93 -26.68 -32.95
CA GLU A 675 17.06 -26.50 -33.88
C GLU A 675 16.95 -25.13 -34.57
N TRP A 676 18.07 -24.43 -34.62
CA TRP A 676 18.16 -23.15 -35.33
C TRP A 676 18.64 -23.40 -36.79
N GLN A 677 17.94 -22.81 -37.75
CA GLN A 677 18.38 -22.78 -39.14
C GLN A 677 19.36 -21.64 -39.39
#